data_764c3cb22effb8e9d8a5232f64129eaa
#
_entry.id   764c3cb22effb8e9d8a5232f64129eaa
#
_cell.length_a   1.000
_cell.length_b   1.000
_cell.length_c   1.000
_cell.angle_alpha   90.00
_cell.angle_beta   90.00
_cell.angle_gamma   90.00
#
_symmetry.space_group_name_H-M   'P 1'
#
loop_
_entity.id
_entity.type
_entity.pdbx_description
1 polymer ?
#
loop_
_entity_poly.entity_id
_entity_poly.type
_entity_poly.pdbx_seq_one_letter_code
_entity_poly.pdbx_strand_id
1 'polypeptide(L)'
;MKQNHPFLNRYFVDEHGRRVYAQPSVYGKVAKLLGSPKSRKILPLVKVVKQGEQVFIPLFVADKTQTVHANWTLTLESGEILKGKCKRNSIDLPRDLPLGYHQLSLNGTTAECRIIVTPERAYQPQELAEHKKLWGAILQLYTLRSEQNWGIGDFGDLAEFLTKLAEKDGDFVGLNPIHSLFPANPEGASPYSPSSRLWQNIAYINVGAIEAFQQSSEAQAWFNSADIQRQLNEARQKDYVDYSQVMWLKLQGLRLAYEQFKQQDQTAFEQFITENGEALKVQGTFDALHQWLSSQFSEQWGWNCWDAKYQDYHTAAVQQFQQEQSDLVRFYMWLQFVAQQQLKACNELAKQLGMPIGFYRDLAVGVADNGAETWADKDLFVLGASVGAPPDIMAPQGQNWGLSPMHPEVLQERGYQPFIDLLRANMKDCGALRIDHILGFARLWWVSKGDSAKNGAYVKYPLEDLLSILALESQRHQCLIIAEALGTVPKGMLEALEEKGILAYNIFYFEYDHQGSKPLANYPYQAMTTLSTHDLPTVQGYWKGYDFELGQKYGVYPNEKVLNILKNTRHTNKEAIRRAVEAVQPLEADSAGVTQTFNHQLQSYVADTNSVLFGSQPEDWLNMLEPVNIPGTSTEYPNWRRKLSKTTQEIFANQTIVQLLEKIEAKRRGILN
;
A
#
# COMPACT_ATOMS: atom_id res chain seq x y z
N MET A 1 20.26 -0.61 36.20
CA MET A 1 19.18 0.08 35.43
C MET A 1 19.47 -0.12 33.95
N LYS A 2 18.66 -0.92 33.22
CA LYS A 2 18.87 -1.13 31.77
C LYS A 2 18.61 0.18 31.06
N GLN A 3 19.56 0.67 30.27
CA GLN A 3 19.46 1.90 29.49
C GLN A 3 18.20 1.88 28.63
N ASN A 4 17.45 3.00 28.62
CA ASN A 4 16.31 3.18 27.73
C ASN A 4 16.80 3.21 26.28
N HIS A 5 16.27 2.33 25.45
CA HIS A 5 16.53 2.40 24.02
C HIS A 5 15.74 3.60 23.41
N PRO A 6 16.37 4.50 22.64
CA PRO A 6 15.70 5.73 22.16
C PRO A 6 14.50 5.45 21.25
N PHE A 7 14.55 4.38 20.47
CA PHE A 7 13.49 3.98 19.55
C PHE A 7 12.43 3.05 20.18
N LEU A 8 12.52 2.66 21.45
CA LEU A 8 11.64 1.67 22.04
C LEU A 8 10.71 2.28 23.10
N ASN A 9 9.40 2.10 22.94
CA ASN A 9 8.42 2.51 23.94
C ASN A 9 8.38 1.53 25.11
N ARG A 10 8.37 2.05 26.33
CA ARG A 10 8.19 1.23 27.54
C ARG A 10 6.74 0.82 27.76
N TYR A 11 5.80 1.63 27.31
CA TYR A 11 4.37 1.40 27.42
C TYR A 11 3.65 2.02 26.21
N PHE A 12 2.44 1.62 26.02
CA PHE A 12 1.47 2.30 25.16
C PHE A 12 0.16 2.52 25.93
N VAL A 13 -0.70 3.34 25.37
CA VAL A 13 -2.06 3.54 25.89
C VAL A 13 -3.00 2.70 25.03
N ASP A 14 -3.77 1.83 25.65
CA ASP A 14 -4.75 0.99 24.96
C ASP A 14 -6.03 1.76 24.61
N GLU A 15 -6.96 1.11 23.93
CA GLU A 15 -8.28 1.67 23.55
C GLU A 15 -9.15 2.11 24.74
N HIS A 16 -8.83 1.60 25.94
CA HIS A 16 -9.52 2.02 27.19
C HIS A 16 -8.78 3.13 27.94
N GLY A 17 -7.76 3.74 27.36
CA GLY A 17 -6.95 4.78 27.99
C GLY A 17 -5.97 4.29 29.05
N ARG A 18 -5.75 2.97 29.18
CA ARG A 18 -4.86 2.37 30.20
C ARG A 18 -3.43 2.27 29.70
N ARG A 19 -2.46 2.49 30.56
CA ARG A 19 -1.05 2.24 30.24
C ARG A 19 -0.73 0.76 30.29
N VAL A 20 -0.33 0.19 29.17
CA VAL A 20 0.11 -1.19 29.04
C VAL A 20 1.63 -1.20 28.87
N TYR A 21 2.33 -1.81 29.83
CA TYR A 21 3.80 -1.88 29.82
C TYR A 21 4.28 -3.13 29.09
N ALA A 22 5.29 -2.97 28.25
CA ALA A 22 5.98 -4.11 27.66
C ALA A 22 6.66 -4.94 28.79
N GLN A 23 6.49 -6.26 28.73
CA GLN A 23 7.16 -7.16 29.67
C GLN A 23 8.69 -7.00 29.53
N PRO A 24 9.47 -7.05 30.66
CA PRO A 24 10.93 -6.85 30.61
C PRO A 24 11.67 -7.79 29.64
N SER A 25 11.21 -9.04 29.51
CA SER A 25 11.74 -10.03 28.58
C SER A 25 11.49 -9.63 27.12
N VAL A 26 10.27 -9.19 26.79
CA VAL A 26 9.88 -8.71 25.45
C VAL A 26 10.66 -7.44 25.09
N TYR A 27 10.69 -6.47 26.01
CA TYR A 27 11.48 -5.25 25.84
C TYR A 27 12.96 -5.57 25.54
N GLY A 28 13.55 -6.52 26.29
CA GLY A 28 14.94 -6.94 26.10
C GLY A 28 15.20 -7.61 24.75
N LYS A 29 14.28 -8.43 24.25
CA LYS A 29 14.38 -9.06 22.93
C LYS A 29 14.35 -8.00 21.82
N VAL A 30 13.35 -7.10 21.83
CA VAL A 30 13.21 -6.06 20.80
C VAL A 30 14.37 -5.06 20.88
N ALA A 31 14.83 -4.69 22.07
CA ALA A 31 16.03 -3.85 22.22
C ALA A 31 17.30 -4.51 21.64
N LYS A 32 17.42 -5.84 21.74
CA LYS A 32 18.53 -6.59 21.11
C LYS A 32 18.46 -6.55 19.59
N LEU A 33 17.26 -6.62 19.00
CA LEU A 33 17.06 -6.52 17.56
C LEU A 33 17.39 -5.13 17.02
N LEU A 34 17.12 -4.08 17.81
CA LEU A 34 17.51 -2.71 17.48
C LEU A 34 19.01 -2.44 17.67
N GLY A 35 19.73 -3.32 18.34
CA GLY A 35 21.16 -3.13 18.64
C GLY A 35 21.43 -2.03 19.67
N SER A 36 22.68 -1.57 19.73
CA SER A 36 23.06 -0.45 20.58
C SER A 36 22.96 0.85 19.80
N PRO A 37 22.35 1.91 20.36
CA PRO A 37 22.30 3.22 19.70
C PRO A 37 23.70 3.69 19.32
N LYS A 38 23.86 4.15 18.10
CA LYS A 38 25.16 4.64 17.61
C LYS A 38 25.55 5.96 18.27
N SER A 39 26.85 6.21 18.36
CA SER A 39 27.37 7.46 18.91
C SER A 39 26.98 8.66 18.03
N ARG A 40 26.71 9.79 18.66
CA ARG A 40 26.41 11.03 17.95
C ARG A 40 27.63 11.46 17.12
N LYS A 41 27.40 11.76 15.85
CA LYS A 41 28.39 12.38 14.95
C LYS A 41 28.40 13.89 15.14
N ILE A 42 29.47 14.55 14.68
CA ILE A 42 29.61 16.02 14.76
C ILE A 42 28.46 16.76 14.09
N LEU A 43 27.98 16.28 12.94
CA LEU A 43 26.74 16.71 12.28
C LEU A 43 25.64 15.67 12.51
N PRO A 44 24.36 16.07 12.60
CA PRO A 44 23.27 15.11 12.46
C PRO A 44 23.33 14.45 11.08
N LEU A 45 22.86 13.20 10.98
CA LEU A 45 22.87 12.46 9.71
C LEU A 45 21.91 13.08 8.68
N VAL A 46 20.78 13.58 9.16
CA VAL A 46 19.73 14.19 8.38
C VAL A 46 19.06 15.31 9.18
N LYS A 47 18.63 16.35 8.49
CA LYS A 47 17.83 17.44 9.07
C LYS A 47 16.69 17.74 8.09
N VAL A 48 15.47 17.49 8.50
CA VAL A 48 14.26 17.87 7.76
C VAL A 48 13.78 19.22 8.28
N VAL A 49 13.42 20.12 7.37
CA VAL A 49 12.99 21.51 7.68
C VAL A 49 11.88 21.94 6.73
N LYS A 50 10.98 22.80 7.17
CA LYS A 50 9.98 23.41 6.29
C LYS A 50 10.63 24.56 5.49
N GLN A 51 10.16 24.75 4.27
CA GLN A 51 10.58 25.91 3.46
C GLN A 51 10.25 27.22 4.17
N GLY A 52 11.18 28.15 4.14
CA GLY A 52 11.04 29.47 4.80
C GLY A 52 11.38 29.48 6.28
N GLU A 53 11.68 28.34 6.90
CA GLU A 53 12.17 28.29 8.28
C GLU A 53 13.67 28.64 8.36
N GLN A 54 14.07 29.26 9.47
CA GLN A 54 15.48 29.47 9.78
C GLN A 54 16.10 28.15 10.21
N VAL A 55 17.15 27.72 9.52
CA VAL A 55 17.78 26.43 9.78
C VAL A 55 19.05 26.60 10.61
N PHE A 56 19.00 26.11 11.84
CA PHE A 56 20.15 26.01 12.74
C PHE A 56 20.55 24.54 12.90
N ILE A 57 21.79 24.21 12.60
CA ILE A 57 22.35 22.88 12.75
C ILE A 57 23.42 22.90 13.84
N PRO A 58 23.12 22.39 15.04
CA PRO A 58 24.10 22.33 16.10
C PRO A 58 25.17 21.30 15.78
N LEU A 59 26.45 21.64 16.05
CA LEU A 59 27.56 20.69 15.98
C LEU A 59 27.69 19.98 17.32
N PHE A 60 27.74 18.66 17.26
CA PHE A 60 28.03 17.87 18.47
C PHE A 60 29.53 17.81 18.69
N VAL A 61 29.98 18.49 19.74
CA VAL A 61 31.37 18.48 20.18
C VAL A 61 31.43 17.80 21.54
N ALA A 62 32.30 16.80 21.68
CA ALA A 62 32.42 16.02 22.91
C ALA A 62 32.85 16.89 24.11
N ASP A 63 33.78 17.80 23.88
CA ASP A 63 34.19 18.84 24.83
C ASP A 63 33.45 20.14 24.54
N LYS A 64 32.49 20.48 25.41
CA LYS A 64 31.66 21.69 25.27
C LYS A 64 32.46 23.02 25.33
N THR A 65 33.71 22.97 25.76
CA THR A 65 34.60 24.15 25.78
C THR A 65 35.30 24.39 24.43
N GLN A 66 35.30 23.39 23.55
CA GLN A 66 35.87 23.53 22.21
C GLN A 66 34.89 24.24 21.28
N THR A 67 35.44 25.19 20.52
CA THR A 67 34.71 25.87 19.44
C THR A 67 35.21 25.33 18.10
N VAL A 68 34.30 24.87 17.25
CA VAL A 68 34.63 24.43 15.89
C VAL A 68 34.74 25.64 14.99
N HIS A 69 35.95 25.91 14.53
CA HIS A 69 36.23 26.91 13.52
C HIS A 69 36.38 26.19 12.16
N ALA A 70 35.29 25.97 11.47
CA ALA A 70 35.25 25.29 10.17
C ALA A 70 34.38 26.06 9.19
N ASN A 71 34.68 25.90 7.92
CA ASN A 71 33.80 26.29 6.84
C ASN A 71 32.85 25.13 6.53
N TRP A 72 31.66 25.44 6.04
CA TRP A 72 30.72 24.47 5.55
C TRP A 72 30.43 24.71 4.05
N THR A 73 30.05 23.66 3.38
CA THR A 73 29.59 23.68 1.99
C THR A 73 28.21 22.98 1.94
N LEU A 74 27.23 23.65 1.36
CA LEU A 74 25.90 23.08 1.07
C LEU A 74 25.77 22.97 -0.45
N THR A 75 25.66 21.74 -0.94
CA THR A 75 25.36 21.45 -2.34
C THR A 75 23.85 21.24 -2.45
N LEU A 76 23.18 22.12 -3.19
CA LEU A 76 21.73 21.99 -3.46
C LEU A 76 21.47 20.83 -4.41
N GLU A 77 20.25 20.33 -4.43
CA GLU A 77 19.81 19.28 -5.36
C GLU A 77 20.00 19.69 -6.84
N SER A 78 19.92 20.99 -7.13
CA SER A 78 20.20 21.56 -8.45
C SER A 78 21.70 21.53 -8.86
N GLY A 79 22.60 21.23 -7.91
CA GLY A 79 24.05 21.33 -8.10
C GLY A 79 24.64 22.68 -7.69
N GLU A 80 23.83 23.68 -7.36
CA GLU A 80 24.32 24.96 -6.84
C GLU A 80 25.02 24.78 -5.49
N ILE A 81 26.09 25.56 -5.25
CA ILE A 81 26.91 25.43 -4.07
C ILE A 81 26.89 26.73 -3.24
N LEU A 82 26.42 26.60 -1.99
CA LEU A 82 26.47 27.66 -0.98
C LEU A 82 27.59 27.36 0.01
N LYS A 83 28.26 28.41 0.51
CA LYS A 83 29.35 28.27 1.47
C LYS A 83 29.22 29.25 2.62
N GLY A 84 29.71 28.86 3.79
CA GLY A 84 29.73 29.72 4.96
C GLY A 84 30.66 29.23 6.06
N LYS A 85 30.56 29.86 7.22
CA LYS A 85 31.40 29.55 8.39
C LYS A 85 30.55 29.15 9.56
N CYS A 86 31.03 28.19 10.36
CA CYS A 86 30.42 27.83 11.63
C CYS A 86 30.48 29.00 12.63
N LYS A 87 29.42 29.18 13.40
CA LYS A 87 29.33 30.20 14.46
C LYS A 87 28.95 29.50 15.78
N ARG A 88 29.81 29.58 16.79
CA ARG A 88 29.53 29.04 18.14
C ARG A 88 29.01 27.58 18.14
N ASN A 89 29.70 26.71 17.41
CA ASN A 89 29.32 25.29 17.25
C ASN A 89 27.92 25.10 16.61
N SER A 90 27.57 25.96 15.67
CA SER A 90 26.33 25.88 14.91
C SER A 90 26.59 26.33 13.47
N ILE A 91 25.80 25.79 12.56
CA ILE A 91 25.71 26.22 11.17
C ILE A 91 24.37 26.94 10.98
N ASP A 92 24.44 28.15 10.50
CA ASP A 92 23.31 28.94 10.04
C ASP A 92 23.17 28.79 8.54
N LEU A 93 22.08 28.18 8.06
CA LEU A 93 21.76 28.09 6.65
C LEU A 93 20.79 29.21 6.22
N PRO A 94 20.80 29.59 4.93
CA PRO A 94 19.83 30.54 4.40
C PRO A 94 18.39 30.09 4.66
N ARG A 95 17.49 31.05 4.85
CA ARG A 95 16.08 30.81 5.11
C ARG A 95 15.29 30.42 3.85
N ASP A 96 15.78 30.85 2.70
CA ASP A 96 15.16 30.74 1.38
C ASP A 96 15.64 29.53 0.57
N LEU A 97 16.04 28.45 1.26
CA LEU A 97 16.44 27.22 0.59
C LEU A 97 15.27 26.66 -0.24
N PRO A 98 15.55 26.20 -1.48
CA PRO A 98 14.52 25.58 -2.32
C PRO A 98 14.08 24.24 -1.75
N LEU A 99 12.87 23.82 -2.12
CA LEU A 99 12.40 22.46 -1.83
C LEU A 99 13.32 21.41 -2.42
N GLY A 100 13.66 20.38 -1.66
CA GLY A 100 14.47 19.28 -2.17
C GLY A 100 15.44 18.67 -1.19
N TYR A 101 16.38 17.91 -1.74
CA TYR A 101 17.36 17.10 -1.03
C TYR A 101 18.75 17.68 -1.24
N HIS A 102 19.32 18.28 -0.22
CA HIS A 102 20.60 18.97 -0.28
C HIS A 102 21.65 18.26 0.56
N GLN A 103 22.92 18.45 0.26
CA GLN A 103 24.03 17.83 0.98
C GLN A 103 24.91 18.89 1.65
N LEU A 104 24.92 18.89 2.97
CA LEU A 104 25.78 19.73 3.79
C LEU A 104 27.03 18.96 4.19
N SER A 105 28.20 19.56 3.97
CA SER A 105 29.50 19.03 4.42
C SER A 105 30.25 20.05 5.28
N LEU A 106 30.98 19.55 6.27
CA LEU A 106 31.87 20.34 7.11
C LEU A 106 33.30 20.22 6.56
N ASN A 107 33.84 21.30 6.00
CA ASN A 107 35.10 21.30 5.28
C ASN A 107 36.26 20.84 6.19
N GLY A 108 37.15 20.02 5.64
CA GLY A 108 38.27 19.44 6.40
C GLY A 108 37.90 18.24 7.27
N THR A 109 36.66 17.76 7.16
CA THR A 109 36.17 16.56 7.85
C THR A 109 35.40 15.63 6.88
N THR A 110 35.06 14.43 7.34
CA THR A 110 34.15 13.52 6.62
C THR A 110 32.70 13.67 7.11
N ALA A 111 32.39 14.71 7.87
CA ALA A 111 31.06 14.91 8.42
C ALA A 111 30.10 15.50 7.36
N GLU A 112 29.03 14.81 7.14
CA GLU A 112 27.96 15.16 6.20
C GLU A 112 26.60 15.11 6.88
N CYS A 113 25.68 15.94 6.39
CA CYS A 113 24.29 15.97 6.81
C CYS A 113 23.40 16.18 5.59
N ARG A 114 22.41 15.33 5.41
CA ARG A 114 21.37 15.55 4.41
C ARG A 114 20.37 16.59 4.90
N ILE A 115 20.21 17.67 4.17
CA ILE A 115 19.20 18.70 4.44
C ILE A 115 18.01 18.46 3.51
N ILE A 116 16.86 18.22 4.08
CA ILE A 116 15.62 17.97 3.33
C ILE A 116 14.68 19.15 3.58
N VAL A 117 14.47 19.97 2.55
CA VAL A 117 13.56 21.12 2.61
C VAL A 117 12.20 20.71 2.05
N THR A 118 11.15 20.82 2.86
CA THR A 118 9.83 20.28 2.55
C THR A 118 8.76 21.37 2.52
N PRO A 119 7.67 21.18 1.75
CA PRO A 119 6.51 22.05 1.80
C PRO A 119 5.76 21.90 3.12
N GLU A 120 4.88 22.82 3.40
CA GLU A 120 4.02 22.75 4.57
C GLU A 120 2.99 21.62 4.47
N ARG A 121 2.40 21.45 3.28
CA ARG A 121 1.31 20.48 3.01
C ARG A 121 1.61 19.60 1.80
N ALA A 122 1.02 18.40 1.79
CA ALA A 122 0.95 17.52 0.63
C ALA A 122 0.13 18.15 -0.49
N TYR A 123 0.26 17.61 -1.70
CA TYR A 123 -0.51 18.04 -2.85
C TYR A 123 -2.01 17.84 -2.62
N GLN A 124 -2.77 18.84 -3.07
CA GLN A 124 -4.23 18.78 -3.11
C GLN A 124 -4.68 19.23 -4.50
N PRO A 125 -5.48 18.41 -5.21
CA PRO A 125 -6.06 18.83 -6.47
C PRO A 125 -7.00 20.02 -6.30
N GLN A 126 -7.24 20.75 -7.37
CA GLN A 126 -8.03 21.99 -7.37
C GLN A 126 -9.45 21.77 -6.82
N GLU A 127 -10.04 20.62 -7.09
CA GLU A 127 -11.38 20.25 -6.64
C GLU A 127 -11.52 20.31 -5.12
N LEU A 128 -10.47 19.98 -4.36
CA LEU A 128 -10.47 20.08 -2.90
C LEU A 128 -10.50 21.55 -2.45
N ALA A 129 -9.77 22.44 -3.11
CA ALA A 129 -9.79 23.87 -2.84
C ALA A 129 -11.14 24.52 -3.19
N GLU A 130 -11.84 23.97 -4.16
CA GLU A 130 -13.19 24.38 -4.59
C GLU A 130 -14.30 23.72 -3.75
N HIS A 131 -13.95 22.97 -2.72
CA HIS A 131 -14.89 22.23 -1.86
C HIS A 131 -15.81 21.27 -2.61
N LYS A 132 -15.39 20.75 -3.76
CA LYS A 132 -16.13 19.71 -4.49
C LYS A 132 -16.09 18.40 -3.71
N LYS A 133 -17.14 17.62 -3.87
CA LYS A 133 -17.25 16.25 -3.33
C LYS A 133 -17.12 15.26 -4.47
N LEU A 134 -16.10 14.41 -4.41
CA LEU A 134 -15.77 13.41 -5.42
C LEU A 134 -16.21 12.01 -5.01
N TRP A 135 -16.43 11.12 -5.98
CA TRP A 135 -16.76 9.73 -5.71
C TRP A 135 -16.10 8.77 -6.69
N GLY A 136 -15.96 7.52 -6.28
CA GLY A 136 -15.37 6.50 -7.13
C GLY A 136 -15.65 5.08 -6.65
N ALA A 137 -15.14 4.12 -7.42
CA ALA A 137 -15.19 2.71 -7.08
C ALA A 137 -13.91 2.30 -6.35
N ILE A 138 -14.03 1.42 -5.35
CA ILE A 138 -12.89 0.79 -4.68
C ILE A 138 -12.94 -0.70 -4.98
N LEU A 139 -11.89 -1.26 -5.56
CA LEU A 139 -11.86 -2.65 -5.98
C LEU A 139 -10.47 -3.28 -5.88
N GLN A 140 -10.42 -4.58 -5.86
CA GLN A 140 -9.19 -5.35 -6.04
C GLN A 140 -9.07 -5.67 -7.53
N LEU A 141 -7.93 -5.28 -8.15
CA LEU A 141 -7.77 -5.40 -9.60
C LEU A 141 -8.02 -6.83 -10.10
N TYR A 142 -7.52 -7.84 -9.38
CA TYR A 142 -7.69 -9.25 -9.75
C TYR A 142 -9.17 -9.71 -9.82
N THR A 143 -10.10 -8.99 -9.18
CA THR A 143 -11.53 -9.37 -9.15
C THR A 143 -12.26 -9.11 -10.44
N LEU A 144 -11.74 -8.22 -11.30
CA LEU A 144 -12.39 -7.84 -12.55
C LEU A 144 -12.51 -9.00 -13.51
N ARG A 145 -13.65 -9.06 -14.20
CA ARG A 145 -13.94 -10.04 -15.24
C ARG A 145 -14.15 -9.37 -16.57
N SER A 146 -13.59 -9.96 -17.61
CA SER A 146 -13.88 -9.66 -19.02
C SER A 146 -13.77 -10.93 -19.85
N GLU A 147 -14.21 -10.87 -21.09
CA GLU A 147 -14.03 -11.97 -22.05
C GLU A 147 -12.61 -12.07 -22.60
N GLN A 148 -11.79 -11.04 -22.37
CA GLN A 148 -10.45 -10.93 -22.96
C GLN A 148 -9.34 -11.24 -21.96
N ASN A 149 -9.57 -11.11 -20.65
CA ASN A 149 -8.54 -11.39 -19.67
C ASN A 149 -8.20 -12.89 -19.57
N TRP A 150 -7.09 -13.19 -18.92
CA TRP A 150 -6.55 -14.54 -18.82
C TRP A 150 -6.88 -15.20 -17.47
N GLY A 151 -8.10 -14.98 -16.96
CA GLY A 151 -8.61 -15.57 -15.73
C GLY A 151 -8.35 -14.74 -14.47
N ILE A 152 -7.76 -13.57 -14.62
CA ILE A 152 -7.51 -12.56 -13.59
C ILE A 152 -7.73 -11.17 -14.19
N GLY A 153 -8.31 -10.24 -13.44
CA GLY A 153 -8.37 -8.83 -13.85
C GLY A 153 -6.97 -8.24 -13.98
N ASP A 154 -6.73 -7.49 -15.05
CA ASP A 154 -5.42 -6.94 -15.38
C ASP A 154 -5.51 -5.45 -15.81
N PHE A 155 -4.40 -4.87 -16.29
CA PHE A 155 -4.37 -3.45 -16.69
C PHE A 155 -5.30 -3.13 -17.88
N GLY A 156 -5.65 -4.11 -18.71
CA GLY A 156 -6.66 -3.93 -19.73
C GLY A 156 -8.06 -3.80 -19.13
N ASP A 157 -8.38 -4.63 -18.14
CA ASP A 157 -9.62 -4.55 -17.39
C ASP A 157 -9.73 -3.24 -16.58
N LEU A 158 -8.60 -2.76 -16.03
CA LEU A 158 -8.55 -1.46 -15.35
C LEU A 158 -8.89 -0.32 -16.32
N ALA A 159 -8.32 -0.32 -17.53
CA ALA A 159 -8.59 0.68 -18.55
C ALA A 159 -10.07 0.68 -18.97
N GLU A 160 -10.66 -0.51 -19.14
CA GLU A 160 -12.10 -0.65 -19.42
C GLU A 160 -12.95 -0.12 -18.26
N PHE A 161 -12.63 -0.49 -17.03
CA PHE A 161 -13.37 -0.05 -15.84
C PHE A 161 -13.29 1.46 -15.64
N LEU A 162 -12.11 2.07 -15.81
CA LEU A 162 -11.91 3.53 -15.77
C LEU A 162 -12.82 4.22 -16.81
N THR A 163 -12.83 3.72 -18.03
CA THR A 163 -13.67 4.27 -19.11
C THR A 163 -15.15 4.21 -18.76
N LYS A 164 -15.62 3.04 -18.30
CA LYS A 164 -17.03 2.85 -17.93
C LYS A 164 -17.46 3.66 -16.72
N LEU A 165 -16.58 3.83 -15.73
CA LEU A 165 -16.85 4.65 -14.55
C LEU A 165 -16.88 6.14 -14.90
N ALA A 166 -15.96 6.62 -15.75
CA ALA A 166 -15.95 7.99 -16.25
C ALA A 166 -17.22 8.35 -17.06
N GLU A 167 -17.78 7.39 -17.84
CA GLU A 167 -19.08 7.55 -18.50
C GLU A 167 -20.24 7.78 -17.52
N LYS A 168 -20.02 7.53 -16.21
CA LYS A 168 -20.96 7.75 -15.10
C LYS A 168 -20.52 8.85 -14.16
N ASP A 169 -19.65 9.75 -14.61
CA ASP A 169 -19.12 10.89 -13.87
C ASP A 169 -18.35 10.49 -12.58
N GLY A 170 -17.85 9.26 -12.51
CA GLY A 170 -16.98 8.82 -11.42
C GLY A 170 -15.59 9.44 -11.52
N ASP A 171 -15.06 9.88 -10.39
CA ASP A 171 -13.84 10.68 -10.33
C ASP A 171 -12.57 9.83 -10.09
N PHE A 172 -12.72 8.60 -9.59
CA PHE A 172 -11.57 7.72 -9.32
C PHE A 172 -11.93 6.23 -9.22
N VAL A 173 -10.90 5.40 -9.41
CA VAL A 173 -10.87 3.98 -9.04
C VAL A 173 -9.82 3.78 -7.95
N GLY A 174 -10.22 3.22 -6.81
CA GLY A 174 -9.29 2.84 -5.75
C GLY A 174 -8.85 1.39 -5.90
N LEU A 175 -7.55 1.17 -5.96
CA LEU A 175 -6.98 -0.17 -6.08
C LEU A 175 -6.42 -0.64 -4.74
N ASN A 176 -6.47 -1.95 -4.48
CA ASN A 176 -5.64 -2.61 -3.49
C ASN A 176 -4.16 -2.57 -3.94
N PRO A 177 -3.18 -2.97 -3.10
CA PRO A 177 -1.78 -3.00 -3.52
C PRO A 177 -1.57 -3.83 -4.79
N ILE A 178 -0.87 -3.25 -5.76
CA ILE A 178 -0.48 -3.90 -7.01
C ILE A 178 1.02 -4.24 -7.02
N HIS A 179 1.61 -4.39 -5.85
CA HIS A 179 3.02 -4.68 -5.63
C HIS A 179 3.44 -6.03 -6.19
N SER A 180 4.72 -6.16 -6.50
CA SER A 180 5.31 -7.43 -6.92
C SER A 180 5.11 -8.52 -5.85
N LEU A 181 4.54 -9.65 -6.28
CA LEU A 181 4.41 -10.85 -5.46
C LEU A 181 5.50 -11.87 -5.85
N PHE A 182 5.18 -13.15 -5.83
CA PHE A 182 6.12 -14.24 -6.11
C PHE A 182 5.68 -15.02 -7.36
N PRO A 183 6.18 -14.68 -8.57
CA PRO A 183 5.76 -15.38 -9.80
C PRO A 183 6.01 -16.89 -9.78
N ALA A 184 7.06 -17.33 -9.10
CA ALA A 184 7.38 -18.75 -8.95
C ALA A 184 6.60 -19.46 -7.82
N ASN A 185 5.91 -18.70 -6.98
CA ASN A 185 5.00 -19.19 -5.94
C ASN A 185 3.68 -18.39 -5.97
N PRO A 186 2.88 -18.55 -7.03
CA PRO A 186 1.71 -17.71 -7.28
C PRO A 186 0.58 -17.91 -6.25
N GLU A 187 0.60 -18.99 -5.48
CA GLU A 187 -0.38 -19.25 -4.42
C GLU A 187 -0.26 -18.30 -3.23
N GLY A 188 0.88 -17.64 -3.07
CA GLY A 188 1.09 -16.53 -2.13
C GLY A 188 0.42 -15.23 -2.61
N ALA A 189 -0.92 -15.20 -2.63
CA ALA A 189 -1.73 -14.22 -3.34
C ALA A 189 -2.01 -12.93 -2.57
N SER A 190 -1.63 -12.81 -1.28
CA SER A 190 -1.91 -11.62 -0.49
C SER A 190 -1.18 -10.37 -1.03
N PRO A 191 -1.92 -9.34 -1.47
CA PRO A 191 -1.30 -8.11 -1.95
C PRO A 191 -0.62 -7.30 -0.83
N TYR A 192 -0.94 -7.61 0.43
CA TYR A 192 -0.35 -6.97 1.62
C TYR A 192 0.89 -7.69 2.16
N SER A 193 1.30 -8.81 1.52
CA SER A 193 2.56 -9.51 1.80
C SER A 193 3.45 -9.56 0.56
N PRO A 194 3.84 -8.40 -0.01
CA PRO A 194 4.57 -8.36 -1.27
C PRO A 194 6.02 -8.81 -1.11
N SER A 195 6.58 -9.33 -2.19
CA SER A 195 8.02 -9.56 -2.35
C SER A 195 8.79 -8.24 -2.44
N SER A 196 8.21 -7.27 -3.12
CA SER A 196 8.75 -5.91 -3.23
C SER A 196 7.63 -4.89 -3.41
N ARG A 197 7.73 -3.76 -2.72
CA ARG A 197 6.85 -2.60 -2.88
C ARG A 197 7.33 -1.60 -3.93
N LEU A 198 8.50 -1.83 -4.50
CA LEU A 198 9.09 -0.96 -5.53
C LEU A 198 8.60 -1.30 -6.94
N TRP A 199 8.06 -2.49 -7.14
CA TRP A 199 7.71 -3.04 -8.44
C TRP A 199 6.26 -3.53 -8.49
N GLN A 200 5.76 -3.79 -9.72
CA GLN A 200 4.38 -4.21 -9.96
C GLN A 200 4.26 -5.73 -10.00
N ASN A 201 3.08 -6.23 -9.65
CA ASN A 201 2.72 -7.62 -9.87
C ASN A 201 2.53 -7.91 -11.37
N ILE A 202 3.40 -8.73 -11.92
CA ILE A 202 3.39 -9.09 -13.34
C ILE A 202 2.14 -9.87 -13.77
N ALA A 203 1.38 -10.43 -12.82
CA ALA A 203 0.10 -11.06 -13.11
C ALA A 203 -0.93 -10.06 -13.69
N TYR A 204 -0.74 -8.76 -13.46
CA TYR A 204 -1.61 -7.70 -14.00
C TYR A 204 -1.24 -7.24 -15.41
N ILE A 205 -0.19 -7.78 -16.02
CA ILE A 205 0.13 -7.48 -17.42
C ILE A 205 -0.97 -8.05 -18.33
N ASN A 206 -1.56 -7.19 -19.17
CA ASN A 206 -2.39 -7.62 -20.28
C ASN A 206 -1.48 -8.11 -21.42
N VAL A 207 -1.34 -9.42 -21.54
CA VAL A 207 -0.45 -10.05 -22.52
C VAL A 207 -0.91 -9.77 -23.95
N GLY A 208 -2.22 -9.82 -24.17
CA GLY A 208 -2.83 -9.59 -25.49
C GLY A 208 -2.59 -8.18 -26.07
N ALA A 209 -2.33 -7.19 -25.20
CA ALA A 209 -2.04 -5.82 -25.59
C ALA A 209 -0.56 -5.55 -25.93
N ILE A 210 0.34 -6.52 -25.71
CA ILE A 210 1.76 -6.36 -26.02
C ILE A 210 1.97 -6.46 -27.53
N GLU A 211 2.53 -5.41 -28.14
CA GLU A 211 2.77 -5.37 -29.57
C GLU A 211 3.62 -6.56 -30.06
N ALA A 212 4.70 -6.89 -29.35
CA ALA A 212 5.55 -8.03 -29.67
C ALA A 212 4.79 -9.36 -29.60
N PHE A 213 3.80 -9.51 -28.68
CA PHE A 213 2.93 -10.68 -28.64
C PHE A 213 2.05 -10.77 -29.89
N GLN A 214 1.46 -9.64 -30.29
CA GLN A 214 0.57 -9.57 -31.46
C GLN A 214 1.31 -9.82 -32.77
N GLN A 215 2.56 -9.37 -32.86
CA GLN A 215 3.40 -9.53 -34.06
C GLN A 215 4.10 -10.88 -34.16
N SER A 216 4.17 -11.66 -33.07
CA SER A 216 4.80 -12.98 -33.07
C SER A 216 3.87 -14.04 -33.63
N SER A 217 4.25 -14.63 -34.81
CA SER A 217 3.47 -15.73 -35.40
C SER A 217 3.43 -16.96 -34.50
N GLU A 218 4.50 -17.21 -33.72
CA GLU A 218 4.58 -18.33 -32.78
C GLU A 218 3.65 -18.07 -31.57
N ALA A 219 3.67 -16.88 -31.01
CA ALA A 219 2.76 -16.49 -29.93
C ALA A 219 1.30 -16.58 -30.36
N GLN A 220 0.97 -16.12 -31.57
CA GLN A 220 -0.39 -16.17 -32.10
C GLN A 220 -0.83 -17.62 -32.40
N ALA A 221 0.05 -18.47 -32.91
CA ALA A 221 -0.23 -19.90 -33.13
C ALA A 221 -0.49 -20.61 -31.78
N TRP A 222 0.35 -20.36 -30.78
CA TRP A 222 0.17 -20.89 -29.43
C TRP A 222 -1.15 -20.39 -28.81
N PHE A 223 -1.39 -19.09 -28.82
CA PHE A 223 -2.59 -18.47 -28.25
C PHE A 223 -3.89 -19.00 -28.87
N ASN A 224 -3.92 -19.16 -30.22
CA ASN A 224 -5.09 -19.61 -30.95
C ASN A 224 -5.26 -21.14 -30.95
N SER A 225 -4.37 -21.88 -30.32
CA SER A 225 -4.52 -23.32 -30.21
C SER A 225 -5.75 -23.71 -29.38
N ALA A 226 -6.42 -24.81 -29.77
CA ALA A 226 -7.66 -25.24 -29.09
C ALA A 226 -7.44 -25.51 -27.60
N ASP A 227 -6.27 -26.04 -27.23
CA ASP A 227 -5.94 -26.34 -25.83
C ASP A 227 -5.79 -25.06 -24.99
N ILE A 228 -5.06 -24.07 -25.47
CA ILE A 228 -4.87 -22.80 -24.77
C ILE A 228 -6.18 -22.03 -24.67
N GLN A 229 -6.97 -21.96 -25.74
CA GLN A 229 -8.30 -21.31 -25.69
C GLN A 229 -9.23 -21.99 -24.69
N ARG A 230 -9.20 -23.32 -24.59
CA ARG A 230 -9.95 -24.08 -23.58
C ARG A 230 -9.50 -23.69 -22.15
N GLN A 231 -8.19 -23.69 -21.89
CA GLN A 231 -7.63 -23.33 -20.58
C GLN A 231 -7.95 -21.88 -20.18
N LEU A 232 -7.88 -20.92 -21.12
CA LEU A 232 -8.25 -19.53 -20.90
C LEU A 232 -9.74 -19.40 -20.52
N ASN A 233 -10.62 -20.12 -21.24
CA ASN A 233 -12.04 -20.13 -20.95
C ASN A 233 -12.35 -20.74 -19.58
N GLU A 234 -11.70 -21.84 -19.24
CA GLU A 234 -11.81 -22.45 -17.90
C GLU A 234 -11.37 -21.47 -16.80
N ALA A 235 -10.23 -20.79 -16.98
CA ALA A 235 -9.73 -19.81 -16.02
C ALA A 235 -10.68 -18.61 -15.86
N ARG A 236 -11.30 -18.11 -16.95
CA ARG A 236 -12.29 -17.03 -16.92
C ARG A 236 -13.57 -17.42 -16.17
N GLN A 237 -14.05 -18.65 -16.34
CA GLN A 237 -15.30 -19.12 -15.75
C GLN A 237 -15.22 -19.38 -14.26
N LYS A 238 -14.02 -19.66 -13.71
CA LYS A 238 -13.84 -19.90 -12.26
C LYS A 238 -14.27 -18.67 -11.46
N ASP A 239 -14.94 -18.89 -10.32
CA ASP A 239 -15.34 -17.83 -9.40
C ASP A 239 -14.17 -17.29 -8.57
N TYR A 240 -13.12 -18.07 -8.45
CA TYR A 240 -11.89 -17.74 -7.77
C TYR A 240 -10.73 -17.77 -8.76
N VAL A 241 -9.77 -16.86 -8.59
CA VAL A 241 -8.55 -16.84 -9.39
C VAL A 241 -7.73 -18.10 -9.08
N ASP A 242 -7.44 -18.87 -10.12
CA ASP A 242 -6.48 -19.96 -10.08
C ASP A 242 -5.09 -19.38 -10.43
N TYR A 243 -4.40 -18.91 -9.41
CA TYR A 243 -3.13 -18.19 -9.62
C TYR A 243 -2.06 -19.08 -10.29
N SER A 244 -2.02 -20.36 -10.01
CA SER A 244 -1.07 -21.28 -10.65
C SER A 244 -1.34 -21.42 -12.14
N GLN A 245 -2.59 -21.62 -12.55
CA GLN A 245 -3.00 -21.70 -13.96
C GLN A 245 -2.77 -20.36 -14.68
N VAL A 246 -3.18 -19.24 -14.04
CA VAL A 246 -3.02 -17.90 -14.60
C VAL A 246 -1.56 -17.55 -14.82
N MET A 247 -0.70 -17.77 -13.84
CA MET A 247 0.73 -17.48 -13.96
C MET A 247 1.41 -18.34 -15.01
N TRP A 248 1.05 -19.62 -15.08
CA TRP A 248 1.57 -20.48 -16.14
C TRP A 248 1.21 -19.95 -17.53
N LEU A 249 -0.07 -19.67 -17.79
CA LEU A 249 -0.55 -19.12 -19.06
C LEU A 249 0.15 -17.82 -19.42
N LYS A 250 0.18 -16.86 -18.48
CA LYS A 250 0.77 -15.54 -18.70
C LYS A 250 2.29 -15.64 -18.96
N LEU A 251 3.02 -16.42 -18.17
CA LEU A 251 4.46 -16.57 -18.37
C LEU A 251 4.79 -17.23 -19.71
N GLN A 252 3.99 -18.21 -20.18
CA GLN A 252 4.20 -18.78 -21.53
C GLN A 252 4.00 -17.71 -22.61
N GLY A 253 2.87 -16.97 -22.59
CA GLY A 253 2.62 -15.91 -23.55
C GLY A 253 3.65 -14.78 -23.50
N LEU A 254 4.07 -14.37 -22.29
CA LEU A 254 5.09 -13.34 -22.07
C LEU A 254 6.48 -13.77 -22.58
N ARG A 255 6.84 -15.05 -22.45
CA ARG A 255 8.07 -15.58 -23.02
C ARG A 255 8.08 -15.51 -24.54
N LEU A 256 7.00 -15.93 -25.18
CA LEU A 256 6.86 -15.82 -26.63
C LEU A 256 6.91 -14.36 -27.11
N ALA A 257 6.28 -13.46 -26.37
CA ALA A 257 6.35 -12.03 -26.63
C ALA A 257 7.78 -11.48 -26.49
N TYR A 258 8.51 -11.93 -25.46
CA TYR A 258 9.89 -11.48 -25.22
C TYR A 258 10.85 -11.95 -26.32
N GLU A 259 10.71 -13.17 -26.83
CA GLU A 259 11.51 -13.66 -27.95
C GLU A 259 11.33 -12.80 -29.22
N GLN A 260 10.10 -12.35 -29.48
CA GLN A 260 9.82 -11.40 -30.55
C GLN A 260 10.37 -10.00 -30.24
N PHE A 261 10.21 -9.52 -29.00
CA PHE A 261 10.70 -8.23 -28.56
C PHE A 261 12.23 -8.09 -28.72
N LYS A 262 12.99 -9.16 -28.48
CA LYS A 262 14.46 -9.15 -28.68
C LYS A 262 14.88 -8.81 -30.12
N GLN A 263 13.99 -8.92 -31.08
CA GLN A 263 14.22 -8.61 -32.50
C GLN A 263 13.77 -7.21 -32.90
N GLN A 264 13.18 -6.45 -31.97
CA GLN A 264 12.66 -5.09 -32.16
C GLN A 264 13.62 -4.05 -31.60
N ASP A 265 13.26 -2.77 -31.72
CA ASP A 265 13.96 -1.67 -31.06
C ASP A 265 13.82 -1.76 -29.54
N GLN A 266 14.94 -1.88 -28.84
CA GLN A 266 14.99 -1.98 -27.40
C GLN A 266 15.39 -0.67 -26.70
N THR A 267 15.52 0.44 -27.43
CA THR A 267 16.03 1.72 -26.90
C THR A 267 15.29 2.15 -25.64
N ALA A 268 13.95 2.09 -25.63
CA ALA A 268 13.14 2.47 -24.48
C ALA A 268 13.36 1.53 -23.27
N PHE A 269 13.60 0.25 -23.52
CA PHE A 269 13.90 -0.71 -22.46
C PHE A 269 15.30 -0.50 -21.88
N GLU A 270 16.31 -0.21 -22.71
CA GLU A 270 17.65 0.13 -22.23
C GLU A 270 17.65 1.40 -21.39
N GLN A 271 16.86 2.41 -21.81
CA GLN A 271 16.66 3.60 -20.99
C GLN A 271 16.01 3.26 -19.64
N PHE A 272 14.99 2.42 -19.63
CA PHE A 272 14.34 1.97 -18.40
C PHE A 272 15.30 1.23 -17.46
N ILE A 273 16.19 0.36 -18.01
CA ILE A 273 17.25 -0.29 -17.26
C ILE A 273 18.20 0.74 -16.65
N THR A 274 18.61 1.73 -17.42
CA THR A 274 19.53 2.77 -16.97
C THR A 274 18.92 3.62 -15.85
N GLU A 275 17.66 4.02 -16.00
CA GLU A 275 16.93 4.85 -15.03
C GLU A 275 16.68 4.13 -13.70
N ASN A 276 16.45 2.83 -13.73
CA ASN A 276 16.09 2.04 -12.55
C ASN A 276 17.28 1.26 -11.97
N GLY A 277 18.36 1.12 -12.71
CA GLY A 277 19.66 0.63 -12.25
C GLY A 277 19.63 -0.67 -11.44
N GLU A 278 20.30 -0.62 -10.29
CA GLU A 278 20.46 -1.79 -9.44
C GLU A 278 19.14 -2.31 -8.85
N ALA A 279 18.18 -1.45 -8.56
CA ALA A 279 16.88 -1.87 -8.00
C ALA A 279 16.11 -2.77 -8.97
N LEU A 280 16.12 -2.46 -10.27
CA LEU A 280 15.51 -3.31 -11.29
C LEU A 280 16.26 -4.64 -11.46
N LYS A 281 17.59 -4.59 -11.42
CA LYS A 281 18.44 -5.77 -11.51
C LYS A 281 18.22 -6.71 -10.33
N VAL A 282 18.08 -6.19 -9.12
CA VAL A 282 17.73 -6.98 -7.93
C VAL A 282 16.42 -7.72 -8.13
N GLN A 283 15.35 -7.03 -8.55
CA GLN A 283 14.04 -7.64 -8.77
C GLN A 283 14.11 -8.72 -9.87
N GLY A 284 14.70 -8.39 -11.02
CA GLY A 284 14.83 -9.34 -12.12
C GLY A 284 15.67 -10.56 -11.74
N THR A 285 16.73 -10.37 -10.96
CA THR A 285 17.55 -11.47 -10.46
C THR A 285 16.80 -12.35 -9.46
N PHE A 286 16.06 -11.74 -8.52
CA PHE A 286 15.28 -12.48 -7.53
C PHE A 286 14.25 -13.39 -8.22
N ASP A 287 13.43 -12.81 -9.10
CA ASP A 287 12.37 -13.57 -9.79
C ASP A 287 12.94 -14.66 -10.70
N ALA A 288 14.02 -14.35 -11.42
CA ALA A 288 14.73 -15.33 -12.27
C ALA A 288 15.32 -16.49 -11.46
N LEU A 289 16.00 -16.18 -10.36
CA LEU A 289 16.61 -17.17 -9.49
C LEU A 289 15.56 -18.04 -8.79
N HIS A 290 14.48 -17.40 -8.30
CA HIS A 290 13.36 -18.11 -7.68
C HIS A 290 12.72 -19.09 -8.67
N GLN A 291 12.43 -18.67 -9.89
CA GLN A 291 11.91 -19.56 -10.94
C GLN A 291 12.89 -20.70 -11.26
N TRP A 292 14.18 -20.38 -11.41
CA TRP A 292 15.20 -21.36 -11.74
C TRP A 292 15.35 -22.43 -10.63
N LEU A 293 15.38 -22.01 -9.36
CA LEU A 293 15.42 -22.92 -8.21
C LEU A 293 14.14 -23.76 -8.11
N SER A 294 12.97 -23.17 -8.29
CA SER A 294 11.68 -23.86 -8.24
C SER A 294 11.51 -24.89 -9.36
N SER A 295 12.22 -24.73 -10.48
CA SER A 295 12.23 -25.73 -11.55
C SER A 295 13.07 -26.97 -11.25
N GLN A 296 13.98 -26.88 -10.27
CA GLN A 296 14.91 -27.95 -9.92
C GLN A 296 14.60 -28.60 -8.57
N PHE A 297 14.03 -27.84 -7.65
CA PHE A 297 13.78 -28.25 -6.27
C PHE A 297 12.35 -27.94 -5.86
N SER A 298 11.71 -28.80 -5.08
CA SER A 298 10.42 -28.52 -4.45
C SER A 298 10.56 -27.56 -3.26
N GLU A 299 9.45 -26.98 -2.85
CA GLU A 299 9.32 -26.18 -1.61
C GLU A 299 10.21 -24.93 -1.55
N GLN A 300 10.38 -24.25 -2.69
CA GLN A 300 11.11 -22.98 -2.77
C GLN A 300 10.15 -21.79 -2.55
N TRP A 301 9.74 -21.54 -1.32
CA TRP A 301 8.75 -20.50 -0.98
C TRP A 301 9.28 -19.05 -1.05
N GLY A 302 10.62 -18.89 -0.99
CA GLY A 302 11.33 -17.64 -1.01
C GLY A 302 12.79 -17.83 -0.59
N TRP A 303 13.59 -16.76 -0.58
CA TRP A 303 15.04 -16.84 -0.41
C TRP A 303 15.50 -17.52 0.88
N ASN A 304 14.72 -17.47 1.96
CA ASN A 304 15.05 -18.08 3.24
C ASN A 304 15.04 -19.63 3.22
N CYS A 305 14.42 -20.23 2.17
CA CYS A 305 14.42 -21.68 1.94
C CYS A 305 15.51 -22.13 0.96
N TRP A 306 16.21 -21.18 0.29
CA TRP A 306 17.23 -21.51 -0.71
C TRP A 306 18.52 -22.02 -0.08
N ASP A 307 19.40 -22.63 -0.90
CA ASP A 307 20.76 -22.94 -0.48
C ASP A 307 21.46 -21.65 0.01
N ALA A 308 22.24 -21.75 1.10
CA ALA A 308 22.89 -20.61 1.77
C ALA A 308 23.67 -19.71 0.79
N LYS A 309 24.25 -20.26 -0.28
CA LYS A 309 24.97 -19.50 -1.31
C LYS A 309 24.08 -18.55 -2.12
N TYR A 310 22.75 -18.73 -2.12
CA TYR A 310 21.78 -17.93 -2.82
C TYR A 310 20.95 -17.05 -1.89
N GLN A 311 21.11 -17.17 -0.57
CA GLN A 311 20.31 -16.44 0.42
C GLN A 311 20.67 -14.95 0.54
N ASP A 312 21.64 -14.46 -0.20
CA ASP A 312 22.04 -13.05 -0.20
C ASP A 312 22.40 -12.60 -1.62
N TYR A 313 21.88 -11.45 -2.02
CA TYR A 313 22.08 -10.86 -3.34
C TYR A 313 23.55 -10.68 -3.70
N HIS A 314 24.40 -10.36 -2.71
CA HIS A 314 25.80 -9.98 -2.91
C HIS A 314 26.76 -11.17 -2.99
N THR A 315 26.27 -12.42 -2.91
CA THR A 315 27.15 -13.62 -2.98
C THR A 315 27.71 -13.84 -4.38
N ALA A 316 28.88 -14.46 -4.43
CA ALA A 316 29.51 -14.85 -5.70
C ALA A 316 28.62 -15.79 -6.52
N ALA A 317 27.85 -16.69 -5.86
CA ALA A 317 26.96 -17.62 -6.54
C ALA A 317 25.79 -16.89 -7.25
N VAL A 318 25.26 -15.82 -6.65
CA VAL A 318 24.24 -14.99 -7.30
C VAL A 318 24.83 -14.18 -8.46
N GLN A 319 26.05 -13.65 -8.31
CA GLN A 319 26.75 -12.95 -9.41
C GLN A 319 27.02 -13.89 -10.58
N GLN A 320 27.44 -15.13 -10.32
CA GLN A 320 27.62 -16.16 -11.33
C GLN A 320 26.28 -16.49 -12.02
N PHE A 321 25.19 -16.67 -11.26
CA PHE A 321 23.86 -16.89 -11.80
C PHE A 321 23.43 -15.76 -12.74
N GLN A 322 23.65 -14.49 -12.35
CA GLN A 322 23.33 -13.34 -13.20
C GLN A 322 24.06 -13.37 -14.55
N GLN A 323 25.28 -13.89 -14.61
CA GLN A 323 26.04 -14.03 -15.85
C GLN A 323 25.55 -15.21 -16.68
N GLU A 324 25.37 -16.37 -16.06
CA GLU A 324 24.97 -17.63 -16.74
C GLU A 324 23.51 -17.58 -17.21
N GLN A 325 22.64 -16.91 -16.47
CA GLN A 325 21.20 -16.79 -16.74
C GLN A 325 20.79 -15.34 -17.10
N SER A 326 21.68 -14.62 -17.75
CA SER A 326 21.49 -13.20 -18.06
C SER A 326 20.21 -12.91 -18.87
N ASP A 327 19.86 -13.78 -19.82
CA ASP A 327 18.62 -13.66 -20.60
C ASP A 327 17.36 -13.86 -19.73
N LEU A 328 17.40 -14.77 -18.76
CA LEU A 328 16.30 -14.97 -17.82
C LEU A 328 16.14 -13.78 -16.89
N VAL A 329 17.24 -13.24 -16.37
CA VAL A 329 17.21 -12.00 -15.54
C VAL A 329 16.64 -10.84 -16.36
N ARG A 330 17.12 -10.67 -17.60
CA ARG A 330 16.66 -9.62 -18.50
C ARG A 330 15.19 -9.77 -18.87
N PHE A 331 14.68 -10.99 -19.02
CA PHE A 331 13.26 -11.27 -19.20
C PHE A 331 12.42 -10.71 -18.03
N TYR A 332 12.79 -10.99 -16.79
CA TYR A 332 12.04 -10.47 -15.63
C TYR A 332 12.16 -8.96 -15.50
N MET A 333 13.29 -8.35 -15.87
CA MET A 333 13.42 -6.90 -15.97
C MET A 333 12.47 -6.31 -17.03
N TRP A 334 12.35 -6.97 -18.18
CA TRP A 334 11.43 -6.60 -19.23
C TRP A 334 9.96 -6.70 -18.79
N LEU A 335 9.59 -7.69 -17.98
CA LEU A 335 8.24 -7.79 -17.42
C LEU A 335 7.88 -6.56 -16.57
N GLN A 336 8.81 -6.03 -15.80
CA GLN A 336 8.58 -4.79 -15.04
C GLN A 336 8.46 -3.57 -15.95
N PHE A 337 9.22 -3.51 -17.03
CA PHE A 337 9.09 -2.48 -18.06
C PHE A 337 7.70 -2.50 -18.68
N VAL A 338 7.20 -3.64 -19.10
CA VAL A 338 5.86 -3.81 -19.69
C VAL A 338 4.78 -3.42 -18.67
N ALA A 339 4.88 -3.90 -17.43
CA ALA A 339 3.92 -3.58 -16.37
C ALA A 339 3.85 -2.08 -16.10
N GLN A 340 5.01 -1.40 -16.05
CA GLN A 340 5.09 0.04 -15.86
C GLN A 340 4.49 0.82 -17.05
N GLN A 341 4.74 0.37 -18.27
CA GLN A 341 4.14 1.00 -19.46
C GLN A 341 2.62 0.89 -19.45
N GLN A 342 2.07 -0.27 -19.11
CA GLN A 342 0.62 -0.48 -19.08
C GLN A 342 -0.04 0.31 -17.93
N LEU A 343 0.59 0.37 -16.76
CA LEU A 343 0.11 1.19 -15.65
C LEU A 343 0.09 2.68 -16.02
N LYS A 344 1.17 3.15 -16.64
CA LYS A 344 1.27 4.53 -17.12
C LYS A 344 0.18 4.83 -18.15
N ALA A 345 -0.08 3.92 -19.09
CA ALA A 345 -1.16 4.07 -20.07
C ALA A 345 -2.55 4.19 -19.41
N CYS A 346 -2.81 3.43 -18.34
CA CYS A 346 -4.05 3.57 -17.56
C CYS A 346 -4.16 4.97 -16.92
N ASN A 347 -3.06 5.51 -16.38
CA ASN A 347 -3.06 6.85 -15.79
C ASN A 347 -3.27 7.95 -16.84
N GLU A 348 -2.65 7.82 -18.00
CA GLU A 348 -2.85 8.73 -19.12
C GLU A 348 -4.29 8.68 -19.63
N LEU A 349 -4.87 7.48 -19.75
CA LEU A 349 -6.27 7.31 -20.10
C LEU A 349 -7.20 8.01 -19.10
N ALA A 350 -6.99 7.81 -17.79
CA ALA A 350 -7.80 8.46 -16.76
C ALA A 350 -7.78 9.99 -16.86
N LYS A 351 -6.60 10.58 -17.17
CA LYS A 351 -6.47 12.02 -17.44
C LYS A 351 -7.21 12.45 -18.69
N GLN A 352 -7.14 11.67 -19.77
CA GLN A 352 -7.87 11.95 -21.02
C GLN A 352 -9.38 11.87 -20.83
N LEU A 353 -9.86 11.01 -19.95
CA LEU A 353 -11.26 10.89 -19.54
C LEU A 353 -11.72 12.04 -18.62
N GLY A 354 -10.82 12.93 -18.21
CA GLY A 354 -11.12 14.06 -17.34
C GLY A 354 -11.37 13.68 -15.88
N MET A 355 -10.95 12.52 -15.43
CA MET A 355 -11.09 12.10 -14.04
C MET A 355 -10.12 12.89 -13.15
N PRO A 356 -10.59 13.63 -12.12
CA PRO A 356 -9.73 14.49 -11.30
C PRO A 356 -8.62 13.74 -10.55
N ILE A 357 -8.89 12.49 -10.17
CA ILE A 357 -7.92 11.62 -9.47
C ILE A 357 -7.48 10.46 -10.36
N GLY A 358 -8.37 9.95 -11.24
CA GLY A 358 -8.10 8.81 -12.09
C GLY A 358 -8.10 7.50 -11.30
N PHE A 359 -6.96 7.09 -10.72
CA PHE A 359 -6.93 6.01 -9.75
C PHE A 359 -5.96 6.27 -8.60
N TYR A 360 -6.24 5.68 -7.47
CA TYR A 360 -5.27 5.61 -6.39
C TYR A 360 -4.65 4.22 -6.27
N ARG A 361 -3.38 4.21 -5.88
CA ARG A 361 -2.64 3.00 -5.48
C ARG A 361 -2.69 2.85 -3.96
N ASP A 362 -2.41 1.65 -3.48
CA ASP A 362 -2.33 1.34 -2.05
C ASP A 362 -0.91 0.88 -1.70
N LEU A 363 -0.29 1.51 -0.72
CA LEU A 363 1.04 1.17 -0.23
C LEU A 363 0.93 0.27 0.99
N ALA A 364 1.30 -1.01 0.84
CA ALA A 364 1.34 -1.97 1.93
C ALA A 364 2.32 -1.55 3.04
N VAL A 365 1.97 -1.84 4.30
CA VAL A 365 2.76 -1.42 5.48
C VAL A 365 4.18 -1.99 5.50
N GLY A 366 4.41 -3.14 4.90
CA GLY A 366 5.71 -3.81 4.89
C GLY A 366 5.87 -4.78 3.73
N VAL A 367 6.94 -5.56 3.79
CA VAL A 367 7.28 -6.61 2.82
C VAL A 367 7.40 -7.96 3.51
N ALA A 368 7.13 -9.03 2.76
CA ALA A 368 7.33 -10.40 3.23
C ALA A 368 8.79 -10.64 3.63
N ASP A 369 9.01 -11.40 4.69
CA ASP A 369 10.35 -11.69 5.23
C ASP A 369 11.22 -12.53 4.29
N ASN A 370 10.64 -13.09 3.26
CA ASN A 370 11.26 -13.96 2.25
C ASN A 370 11.25 -13.36 0.83
N GLY A 371 10.95 -12.07 0.70
CA GLY A 371 10.83 -11.35 -0.57
C GLY A 371 12.13 -10.74 -1.07
N ALA A 372 12.06 -10.08 -2.24
CA ALA A 372 13.20 -9.48 -2.92
C ALA A 372 13.86 -8.34 -2.14
N GLU A 373 13.06 -7.45 -1.51
CA GLU A 373 13.63 -6.34 -0.74
C GLU A 373 14.41 -6.82 0.48
N THR A 374 13.91 -7.81 1.22
CA THR A 374 14.60 -8.38 2.39
C THR A 374 15.82 -9.22 2.00
N TRP A 375 15.81 -9.83 0.81
CA TRP A 375 16.96 -10.56 0.27
C TRP A 375 18.13 -9.66 -0.08
N ALA A 376 17.83 -8.51 -0.67
CA ALA A 376 18.84 -7.58 -1.15
C ALA A 376 19.40 -6.64 -0.07
N ASP A 377 18.62 -6.34 0.98
CA ASP A 377 18.98 -5.31 1.96
C ASP A 377 18.70 -5.74 3.41
N LYS A 378 19.50 -6.68 3.88
CA LYS A 378 19.41 -7.23 5.25
C LYS A 378 19.83 -6.24 6.34
N ASP A 379 20.53 -5.17 5.99
CA ASP A 379 20.88 -4.12 6.94
C ASP A 379 19.70 -3.21 7.25
N LEU A 380 18.84 -2.97 6.26
CA LEU A 380 17.65 -2.14 6.40
C LEU A 380 16.51 -2.91 7.08
N PHE A 381 16.29 -4.18 6.69
CA PHE A 381 15.16 -4.97 7.19
C PHE A 381 15.55 -5.83 8.40
N VAL A 382 14.77 -5.73 9.48
CA VAL A 382 15.00 -6.48 10.70
C VAL A 382 14.33 -7.85 10.63
N LEU A 383 15.05 -8.84 10.08
CA LEU A 383 14.52 -10.19 9.82
C LEU A 383 14.17 -10.99 11.10
N GLY A 384 14.67 -10.57 12.26
CA GLY A 384 14.33 -11.15 13.55
C GLY A 384 13.03 -10.63 14.17
N ALA A 385 12.38 -9.67 13.52
CA ALA A 385 11.11 -9.08 13.93
C ALA A 385 10.06 -9.20 12.84
N SER A 386 8.80 -9.19 13.26
CA SER A 386 7.64 -9.06 12.39
C SER A 386 6.78 -7.88 12.83
N VAL A 387 6.19 -7.18 11.88
CA VAL A 387 5.18 -6.14 12.15
C VAL A 387 3.85 -6.80 12.51
N GLY A 388 3.10 -6.17 13.40
CA GLY A 388 1.77 -6.61 13.78
C GLY A 388 1.00 -5.53 14.54
N ALA A 389 0.01 -5.97 15.33
CA ALA A 389 -0.78 -5.12 16.20
C ALA A 389 -0.90 -5.74 17.61
N PRO A 390 -0.96 -4.92 18.68
CA PRO A 390 -1.23 -5.42 20.02
C PRO A 390 -2.64 -6.01 20.14
N PRO A 391 -2.93 -6.78 21.21
CA PRO A 391 -4.28 -7.22 21.49
C PRO A 391 -5.29 -6.06 21.60
N ASP A 392 -6.43 -6.22 20.96
CA ASP A 392 -7.59 -5.34 21.03
C ASP A 392 -8.90 -6.15 21.10
N ILE A 393 -10.06 -5.49 21.06
CA ILE A 393 -11.37 -6.16 21.12
C ILE A 393 -11.59 -7.06 19.90
N MET A 394 -11.13 -6.66 18.71
CA MET A 394 -11.31 -7.42 17.48
C MET A 394 -10.31 -8.57 17.35
N ALA A 395 -9.09 -8.39 17.88
CA ALA A 395 -8.02 -9.36 17.85
C ALA A 395 -7.40 -9.57 19.25
N PRO A 396 -8.07 -10.27 20.18
CA PRO A 396 -7.63 -10.40 21.57
C PRO A 396 -6.27 -11.08 21.79
N GLN A 397 -5.75 -11.77 20.78
CA GLN A 397 -4.41 -12.36 20.79
C GLN A 397 -3.34 -11.46 20.14
N GLY A 398 -3.73 -10.27 19.66
CA GLY A 398 -2.93 -9.45 18.78
C GLY A 398 -2.83 -10.04 17.37
N GLN A 399 -2.12 -9.32 16.51
CA GLN A 399 -1.91 -9.75 15.13
C GLN A 399 -0.42 -9.78 14.82
N ASN A 400 0.00 -10.78 14.04
CA ASN A 400 1.34 -10.86 13.47
C ASN A 400 1.18 -10.99 11.95
N TRP A 401 1.67 -9.98 11.20
CA TRP A 401 1.44 -9.89 9.75
C TRP A 401 2.54 -10.57 8.91
N GLY A 402 3.60 -11.08 9.55
CA GLY A 402 4.70 -11.76 8.83
C GLY A 402 5.60 -10.83 8.02
N LEU A 403 5.55 -9.52 8.27
CA LEU A 403 6.24 -8.50 7.49
C LEU A 403 7.49 -8.01 8.22
N SER A 404 8.62 -7.92 7.55
CA SER A 404 9.86 -7.40 8.14
C SER A 404 9.86 -5.88 8.22
N PRO A 405 10.05 -5.28 9.41
CA PRO A 405 10.11 -3.83 9.56
C PRO A 405 11.46 -3.26 9.10
N MET A 406 11.45 -2.01 8.59
CA MET A 406 12.67 -1.23 8.38
C MET A 406 13.27 -0.77 9.71
N HIS A 407 14.58 -0.82 9.84
CA HIS A 407 15.30 -0.35 11.02
C HIS A 407 15.31 1.19 11.07
N PRO A 408 14.73 1.85 12.09
CA PRO A 408 14.58 3.31 12.09
C PRO A 408 15.91 4.07 12.09
N GLU A 409 16.96 3.56 12.76
CA GLU A 409 18.28 4.20 12.77
C GLU A 409 18.99 4.08 11.43
N VAL A 410 18.92 2.90 10.77
CA VAL A 410 19.49 2.69 9.42
C VAL A 410 18.79 3.57 8.40
N LEU A 411 17.47 3.74 8.51
CA LEU A 411 16.70 4.62 7.66
C LEU A 411 17.18 6.08 7.76
N GLN A 412 17.44 6.56 8.99
CA GLN A 412 18.04 7.88 9.22
C GLN A 412 19.48 7.97 8.69
N GLU A 413 20.30 6.96 8.90
CA GLU A 413 21.69 6.90 8.42
C GLU A 413 21.80 7.03 6.90
N ARG A 414 20.83 6.48 6.19
CA ARG A 414 20.72 6.57 4.72
C ARG A 414 20.01 7.85 4.26
N GLY A 415 19.80 8.83 5.17
CA GLY A 415 19.11 10.09 4.86
C GLY A 415 17.69 9.87 4.34
N TYR A 416 17.01 8.84 4.81
CA TYR A 416 15.67 8.38 4.37
C TYR A 416 15.58 7.95 2.90
N GLN A 417 16.70 7.71 2.19
CA GLN A 417 16.64 7.35 0.77
C GLN A 417 15.75 6.14 0.46
N PRO A 418 15.79 5.02 1.23
CA PRO A 418 14.89 3.89 0.96
C PRO A 418 13.40 4.25 1.06
N PHE A 419 13.03 5.15 1.97
CA PHE A 419 11.66 5.64 2.10
C PHE A 419 11.27 6.58 0.95
N ILE A 420 12.19 7.45 0.52
CA ILE A 420 11.99 8.34 -0.63
C ILE A 420 11.77 7.51 -1.91
N ASP A 421 12.60 6.49 -2.14
CA ASP A 421 12.49 5.62 -3.31
C ASP A 421 11.18 4.83 -3.30
N LEU A 422 10.75 4.36 -2.12
CA LEU A 422 9.45 3.72 -1.92
C LEU A 422 8.28 4.64 -2.31
N LEU A 423 8.30 5.89 -1.85
CA LEU A 423 7.26 6.86 -2.18
C LEU A 423 7.25 7.16 -3.69
N ARG A 424 8.40 7.39 -4.30
CA ARG A 424 8.53 7.65 -5.74
C ARG A 424 8.00 6.51 -6.59
N ALA A 425 8.35 5.27 -6.24
CA ALA A 425 7.87 4.07 -6.94
C ALA A 425 6.35 3.93 -6.89
N ASN A 426 5.70 4.43 -5.82
CA ASN A 426 4.27 4.27 -5.60
C ASN A 426 3.43 5.48 -5.99
N MET A 427 4.00 6.69 -6.02
CA MET A 427 3.31 7.91 -6.46
C MET A 427 3.41 8.12 -7.97
N LYS A 428 4.34 7.45 -8.62
CA LYS A 428 4.49 7.52 -10.07
C LYS A 428 3.27 6.91 -10.75
N ASP A 429 2.74 7.64 -11.73
CA ASP A 429 1.65 7.19 -12.61
C ASP A 429 0.34 6.83 -11.85
N CYS A 430 -0.05 7.66 -10.85
CA CYS A 430 -1.37 7.61 -10.22
C CYS A 430 -1.75 8.99 -9.68
N GLY A 431 -3.04 9.24 -9.43
CA GLY A 431 -3.53 10.52 -8.92
C GLY A 431 -3.58 10.59 -7.39
N ALA A 432 -3.60 9.45 -6.70
CA ALA A 432 -3.55 9.40 -5.24
C ALA A 432 -2.83 8.14 -4.74
N LEU A 433 -2.39 8.18 -3.48
CA LEU A 433 -1.79 7.06 -2.77
C LEU A 433 -2.46 6.88 -1.40
N ARG A 434 -3.06 5.71 -1.19
CA ARG A 434 -3.46 5.27 0.14
C ARG A 434 -2.26 4.68 0.86
N ILE A 435 -2.02 5.11 2.08
CA ILE A 435 -0.97 4.56 2.95
C ILE A 435 -1.63 3.62 3.94
N ASP A 436 -1.36 2.34 3.79
CA ASP A 436 -1.81 1.31 4.72
C ASP A 436 -1.11 1.47 6.06
N HIS A 437 -1.88 1.43 7.16
CA HIS A 437 -1.40 1.57 8.52
C HIS A 437 -0.43 2.75 8.72
N ILE A 438 -0.85 3.98 8.35
CA ILE A 438 -0.03 5.22 8.48
C ILE A 438 0.53 5.41 9.90
N LEU A 439 -0.09 4.80 10.92
CA LEU A 439 0.39 4.81 12.31
C LEU A 439 1.83 4.29 12.42
N GLY A 440 2.26 3.49 11.43
CA GLY A 440 3.64 3.01 11.28
C GLY A 440 4.67 4.11 11.13
N PHE A 441 4.28 5.32 10.70
CA PHE A 441 5.19 6.48 10.63
C PHE A 441 5.51 7.05 12.01
N ALA A 442 4.66 6.79 13.00
CA ALA A 442 4.92 7.15 14.39
C ALA A 442 5.52 5.99 15.18
N ARG A 443 4.96 4.78 15.00
CA ARG A 443 5.40 3.58 15.71
C ARG A 443 4.85 2.31 15.07
N LEU A 444 5.64 1.24 15.05
CA LEU A 444 5.22 -0.11 14.65
C LEU A 444 5.29 -1.07 15.85
N TRP A 445 4.32 -1.97 15.91
CA TRP A 445 4.34 -3.09 16.86
C TRP A 445 5.27 -4.17 16.33
N TRP A 446 6.40 -4.39 17.02
CA TRP A 446 7.35 -5.41 16.64
C TRP A 446 7.17 -6.65 17.51
N VAL A 447 6.99 -7.79 16.87
CA VAL A 447 6.94 -9.12 17.50
C VAL A 447 8.22 -9.83 17.14
N SER A 448 8.98 -10.31 18.12
CA SER A 448 10.18 -11.11 17.85
C SER A 448 9.80 -12.42 17.16
N LYS A 449 10.57 -12.84 16.17
CA LYS A 449 10.30 -14.07 15.41
C LYS A 449 10.14 -15.28 16.35
N GLY A 450 9.07 -16.04 16.19
CA GLY A 450 8.70 -17.17 17.03
C GLY A 450 7.94 -16.82 18.32
N ASP A 451 7.75 -15.54 18.64
CA ASP A 451 6.91 -15.13 19.77
C ASP A 451 5.43 -14.97 19.37
N SER A 452 4.54 -15.04 20.35
CA SER A 452 3.13 -14.74 20.16
C SER A 452 2.92 -13.25 19.85
N ALA A 453 1.95 -12.93 19.00
CA ALA A 453 1.62 -11.56 18.60
C ALA A 453 1.38 -10.60 19.79
N LYS A 454 0.83 -11.07 20.90
CA LYS A 454 0.65 -10.30 22.13
C LYS A 454 1.96 -9.90 22.83
N ASN A 455 3.05 -10.57 22.50
CA ASN A 455 4.37 -10.36 23.10
C ASN A 455 5.24 -9.46 22.22
N GLY A 456 4.74 -8.30 21.87
CA GLY A 456 5.46 -7.28 21.12
C GLY A 456 5.74 -6.02 21.93
N ALA A 457 6.39 -5.08 21.27
CA ALA A 457 6.63 -3.73 21.80
C ALA A 457 6.62 -2.72 20.64
N TYR A 458 6.17 -1.49 20.92
CA TYR A 458 6.20 -0.43 19.94
C TYR A 458 7.60 0.15 19.75
N VAL A 459 8.07 0.09 18.51
CA VAL A 459 9.28 0.78 18.04
C VAL A 459 8.88 2.09 17.38
N LYS A 460 9.52 3.19 17.80
CA LYS A 460 9.25 4.54 17.31
C LYS A 460 9.93 4.80 15.98
N TYR A 461 9.23 5.57 15.16
CA TYR A 461 9.74 6.13 13.91
C TYR A 461 9.65 7.67 13.94
N PRO A 462 10.43 8.37 13.13
CA PRO A 462 10.48 9.84 13.12
C PRO A 462 9.29 10.44 12.35
N LEU A 463 8.11 10.44 12.96
CA LEU A 463 6.82 10.84 12.34
C LEU A 463 6.92 12.14 11.53
N GLU A 464 7.45 13.21 12.16
CA GLU A 464 7.51 14.54 11.53
C GLU A 464 8.38 14.54 10.27
N ASP A 465 9.52 13.84 10.31
CA ASP A 465 10.40 13.72 9.15
C ASP A 465 9.71 12.95 8.02
N LEU A 466 9.09 11.80 8.34
CA LEU A 466 8.42 10.95 7.36
C LEU A 466 7.20 11.65 6.72
N LEU A 467 6.38 12.34 7.51
CA LEU A 467 5.24 13.11 7.00
C LEU A 467 5.70 14.30 6.13
N SER A 468 6.80 14.93 6.50
CA SER A 468 7.35 16.05 5.73
C SER A 468 7.94 15.60 4.39
N ILE A 469 8.64 14.46 4.37
CA ILE A 469 9.13 13.83 3.12
C ILE A 469 7.94 13.35 2.26
N LEU A 470 6.91 12.77 2.87
CA LEU A 470 5.68 12.38 2.19
C LEU A 470 5.04 13.59 1.49
N ALA A 471 4.96 14.74 2.18
CA ALA A 471 4.43 15.96 1.59
C ALA A 471 5.27 16.46 0.41
N LEU A 472 6.61 16.38 0.48
CA LEU A 472 7.51 16.78 -0.61
C LEU A 472 7.32 15.89 -1.85
N GLU A 473 7.33 14.58 -1.68
CA GLU A 473 7.14 13.66 -2.81
C GLU A 473 5.72 13.73 -3.38
N SER A 474 4.70 13.94 -2.53
CA SER A 474 3.32 14.19 -2.95
C SER A 474 3.20 15.40 -3.87
N GLN A 475 3.83 16.54 -3.50
CA GLN A 475 3.86 17.74 -4.35
C GLN A 475 4.58 17.49 -5.69
N ARG A 476 5.71 16.79 -5.66
CA ARG A 476 6.50 16.46 -6.86
C ARG A 476 5.77 15.59 -7.86
N HIS A 477 4.97 14.66 -7.35
CA HIS A 477 4.22 13.72 -8.19
C HIS A 477 2.78 14.15 -8.42
N GLN A 478 2.34 15.28 -7.84
CA GLN A 478 0.93 15.70 -7.85
C GLN A 478 -0.02 14.57 -7.42
N CYS A 479 0.35 13.88 -6.34
CA CYS A 479 -0.32 12.70 -5.83
C CYS A 479 -0.99 13.01 -4.49
N LEU A 480 -2.33 12.92 -4.44
CA LEU A 480 -3.12 13.10 -3.22
C LEU A 480 -2.85 11.96 -2.22
N ILE A 481 -2.78 12.25 -0.93
CA ILE A 481 -2.49 11.24 0.10
C ILE A 481 -3.73 10.92 0.91
N ILE A 482 -4.01 9.64 1.08
CA ILE A 482 -5.08 9.08 1.90
C ILE A 482 -4.44 8.18 2.97
N ALA A 483 -4.70 8.48 4.24
CA ALA A 483 -4.07 7.79 5.37
C ALA A 483 -5.04 6.85 6.07
N GLU A 484 -4.75 5.56 6.07
CA GLU A 484 -5.45 4.60 6.90
C GLU A 484 -4.87 4.65 8.32
N ALA A 485 -5.64 5.19 9.26
CA ALA A 485 -5.25 5.40 10.66
C ALA A 485 -6.14 4.61 11.63
N LEU A 486 -6.48 3.38 11.29
CA LEU A 486 -7.30 2.51 12.12
C LEU A 486 -6.48 1.85 13.24
N GLY A 487 -7.12 1.60 14.38
CA GLY A 487 -6.51 0.96 15.54
C GLY A 487 -6.16 1.93 16.68
N THR A 488 -5.11 1.64 17.44
CA THR A 488 -4.70 2.47 18.59
C THR A 488 -3.91 3.70 18.13
N VAL A 489 -4.63 4.78 17.84
CA VAL A 489 -4.06 6.02 17.28
C VAL A 489 -3.21 6.74 18.32
N PRO A 490 -1.94 7.10 18.04
CA PRO A 490 -1.14 7.96 18.92
C PRO A 490 -1.75 9.34 19.07
N LYS A 491 -1.61 9.93 20.26
CA LYS A 491 -2.06 11.31 20.52
C LYS A 491 -1.35 12.29 19.57
N GLY A 492 -2.09 13.19 18.95
CA GLY A 492 -1.57 14.20 18.03
C GLY A 492 -1.38 13.70 16.59
N MET A 493 -1.65 12.41 16.32
CA MET A 493 -1.45 11.84 14.98
C MET A 493 -2.45 12.39 13.95
N LEU A 494 -3.73 12.45 14.32
CA LEU A 494 -4.78 12.92 13.41
C LEU A 494 -4.60 14.39 13.09
N GLU A 495 -4.25 15.19 14.09
CA GLU A 495 -3.94 16.62 13.95
C GLU A 495 -2.74 16.82 13.01
N ALA A 496 -1.68 16.01 13.16
CA ALA A 496 -0.51 16.09 12.28
C ALA A 496 -0.85 15.73 10.82
N LEU A 497 -1.73 14.75 10.60
CA LEU A 497 -2.21 14.40 9.25
C LEU A 497 -3.04 15.54 8.66
N GLU A 498 -3.94 16.12 9.43
CA GLU A 498 -4.79 17.23 8.99
C GLU A 498 -3.96 18.47 8.63
N GLU A 499 -3.00 18.86 9.47
CA GLU A 499 -2.07 19.96 9.20
C GLU A 499 -1.27 19.74 7.91
N LYS A 500 -0.86 18.51 7.62
CA LYS A 500 -0.15 18.14 6.38
C LYS A 500 -1.06 18.04 5.15
N GLY A 501 -2.37 18.23 5.27
CA GLY A 501 -3.30 18.12 4.15
C GLY A 501 -3.54 16.67 3.69
N ILE A 502 -3.28 15.70 4.55
CA ILE A 502 -3.48 14.28 4.28
C ILE A 502 -4.91 13.90 4.63
N LEU A 503 -5.60 13.18 3.74
CA LEU A 503 -6.98 12.76 3.97
C LEU A 503 -7.04 11.64 5.00
N ALA A 504 -7.96 11.74 5.96
CA ALA A 504 -8.31 10.63 6.83
C ALA A 504 -9.10 9.56 6.07
N TYR A 505 -9.06 8.30 6.52
CA TYR A 505 -9.84 7.20 5.98
C TYR A 505 -10.92 6.80 6.98
N ASN A 506 -12.17 7.14 6.67
CA ASN A 506 -13.32 6.87 7.54
C ASN A 506 -14.10 5.66 7.03
N ILE A 507 -14.43 4.75 7.92
CA ILE A 507 -15.25 3.58 7.62
C ILE A 507 -16.59 3.74 8.31
N PHE A 508 -17.66 3.80 7.53
CA PHE A 508 -19.02 4.02 8.00
C PHE A 508 -19.43 3.04 9.11
N TYR A 509 -19.03 1.78 9.04
CA TYR A 509 -19.35 0.78 10.07
C TYR A 509 -18.74 1.08 11.45
N PHE A 510 -17.79 1.98 11.56
CA PHE A 510 -17.14 2.38 12.82
C PHE A 510 -17.65 3.72 13.36
N GLU A 511 -18.48 4.43 12.61
CA GLU A 511 -19.01 5.76 13.00
C GLU A 511 -20.32 5.66 13.80
N TYR A 512 -20.38 4.66 14.72
CA TYR A 512 -21.51 4.40 15.61
C TYR A 512 -21.05 4.34 17.06
N ASP A 513 -21.85 4.94 17.94
CA ASP A 513 -21.70 4.84 19.41
C ASP A 513 -23.06 4.50 20.08
N HIS A 514 -23.09 4.55 21.40
CA HIS A 514 -24.31 4.32 22.19
C HIS A 514 -25.40 5.37 21.95
N GLN A 515 -25.11 6.50 21.34
CA GLN A 515 -26.05 7.54 20.96
C GLN A 515 -26.63 7.36 19.55
N GLY A 516 -26.04 6.48 18.76
CA GLY A 516 -26.44 6.20 17.38
C GLY A 516 -25.35 6.48 16.35
N SER A 517 -25.74 6.73 15.11
CA SER A 517 -24.80 7.08 14.04
C SER A 517 -24.37 8.56 14.13
N LYS A 518 -23.12 8.82 13.85
CA LYS A 518 -22.63 10.17 13.60
C LYS A 518 -23.35 10.76 12.39
N PRO A 519 -23.95 11.96 12.48
CA PRO A 519 -24.57 12.59 11.33
C PRO A 519 -23.57 12.75 10.16
N LEU A 520 -24.00 12.45 8.94
CA LEU A 520 -23.14 12.49 7.75
C LEU A 520 -22.51 13.88 7.52
N ALA A 521 -23.24 14.95 7.86
CA ALA A 521 -22.75 16.32 7.79
C ALA A 521 -21.57 16.62 8.75
N ASN A 522 -21.41 15.83 9.81
CA ASN A 522 -20.35 15.98 10.81
C ASN A 522 -19.07 15.19 10.46
N TYR A 523 -19.08 14.46 9.34
CA TYR A 523 -17.85 13.82 8.85
C TYR A 523 -16.83 14.87 8.42
N PRO A 524 -15.54 14.69 8.68
CA PRO A 524 -14.53 15.67 8.29
C PRO A 524 -14.50 15.79 6.76
N TYR A 525 -14.34 17.03 6.26
CA TYR A 525 -14.21 17.25 4.82
C TYR A 525 -12.91 16.64 4.28
N GLN A 526 -11.78 16.84 4.98
CA GLN A 526 -10.48 16.30 4.61
C GLN A 526 -10.41 14.79 4.90
N ALA A 527 -11.29 14.02 4.25
CA ALA A 527 -11.38 12.57 4.44
C ALA A 527 -11.89 11.86 3.19
N MET A 528 -11.60 10.57 3.12
CA MET A 528 -12.29 9.60 2.27
C MET A 528 -13.20 8.75 3.15
N THR A 529 -14.46 8.62 2.78
CA THR A 529 -15.44 7.74 3.47
C THR A 529 -15.81 6.57 2.59
N THR A 530 -15.86 5.38 3.19
CA THR A 530 -16.35 4.12 2.60
C THR A 530 -17.34 3.43 3.52
N LEU A 531 -18.17 2.54 3.01
CA LEU A 531 -19.01 1.70 3.87
C LEU A 531 -18.15 0.66 4.59
N SER A 532 -17.31 -0.03 3.83
CA SER A 532 -16.54 -1.18 4.24
C SER A 532 -15.13 -1.12 3.63
N THR A 533 -14.29 -2.10 3.94
CA THR A 533 -12.96 -2.31 3.34
C THR A 533 -12.81 -3.77 2.91
N HIS A 534 -11.69 -4.11 2.29
CA HIS A 534 -11.34 -5.49 1.95
C HIS A 534 -11.21 -6.42 3.18
N ASP A 535 -11.00 -5.88 4.38
CA ASP A 535 -10.89 -6.63 5.65
C ASP A 535 -12.21 -6.75 6.43
N LEU A 536 -13.28 -6.19 5.88
CA LEU A 536 -14.59 -6.16 6.51
C LEU A 536 -15.60 -6.87 5.61
N PRO A 537 -16.75 -7.30 6.18
CA PRO A 537 -17.81 -7.91 5.40
C PRO A 537 -18.38 -6.92 4.37
N THR A 538 -18.84 -7.44 3.24
CA THR A 538 -19.73 -6.72 2.32
C THR A 538 -20.98 -6.24 3.05
N VAL A 539 -21.76 -5.33 2.48
CA VAL A 539 -23.04 -4.89 3.07
C VAL A 539 -23.97 -6.09 3.33
N GLN A 540 -24.07 -7.00 2.37
CA GLN A 540 -24.85 -8.23 2.49
C GLN A 540 -24.31 -9.11 3.62
N GLY A 541 -23.00 -9.33 3.68
CA GLY A 541 -22.34 -10.13 4.71
C GLY A 541 -22.49 -9.53 6.10
N TYR A 542 -22.29 -8.21 6.22
CA TYR A 542 -22.50 -7.47 7.48
C TYR A 542 -23.91 -7.63 8.02
N TRP A 543 -24.90 -7.49 7.15
CA TRP A 543 -26.32 -7.55 7.54
C TRP A 543 -26.77 -8.94 7.94
N LYS A 544 -26.33 -9.98 7.21
CA LYS A 544 -26.60 -11.38 7.55
C LYS A 544 -25.78 -11.88 8.76
N GLY A 545 -24.69 -11.23 9.11
CA GLY A 545 -23.73 -11.72 10.11
C GLY A 545 -22.87 -12.87 9.58
N TYR A 546 -22.69 -12.94 8.25
CA TYR A 546 -21.95 -14.01 7.60
C TYR A 546 -20.46 -14.02 7.97
N ASP A 547 -19.89 -12.85 8.25
CA ASP A 547 -18.55 -12.71 8.82
C ASP A 547 -18.41 -13.42 10.18
N PHE A 548 -19.46 -13.42 11.01
CA PHE A 548 -19.47 -14.16 12.28
C PHE A 548 -19.51 -15.66 12.07
N GLU A 549 -20.28 -16.14 11.09
CA GLU A 549 -20.33 -17.56 10.73
C GLU A 549 -18.96 -18.05 10.23
N LEU A 550 -18.34 -17.28 9.30
CA LEU A 550 -17.02 -17.58 8.78
C LEU A 550 -15.95 -17.50 9.88
N GLY A 551 -15.95 -16.45 10.70
CA GLY A 551 -15.01 -16.31 11.80
C GLY A 551 -15.11 -17.41 12.85
N GLN A 552 -16.33 -17.91 13.12
CA GLN A 552 -16.54 -19.06 13.98
C GLN A 552 -16.04 -20.35 13.32
N LYS A 553 -16.35 -20.56 12.04
CA LYS A 553 -15.90 -21.71 11.25
C LYS A 553 -14.36 -21.83 11.21
N TYR A 554 -13.66 -20.72 11.06
CA TYR A 554 -12.20 -20.67 10.93
C TYR A 554 -11.47 -20.35 12.25
N GLY A 555 -12.17 -20.32 13.39
CA GLY A 555 -11.56 -20.14 14.71
C GLY A 555 -10.96 -18.76 14.96
N VAL A 556 -11.46 -17.72 14.29
CA VAL A 556 -10.99 -16.33 14.45
C VAL A 556 -11.30 -15.79 15.84
N TYR A 557 -12.44 -16.19 16.43
CA TYR A 557 -12.87 -15.70 17.75
C TYR A 557 -12.33 -16.59 18.88
N PRO A 558 -11.76 -15.99 19.95
CA PRO A 558 -11.14 -16.73 21.03
C PRO A 558 -12.12 -17.51 21.90
N ASN A 559 -13.38 -17.07 21.97
CA ASN A 559 -14.46 -17.73 22.72
C ASN A 559 -15.84 -17.15 22.35
N GLU A 560 -16.90 -17.87 22.75
CA GLU A 560 -18.29 -17.49 22.50
C GLU A 560 -18.70 -16.16 23.17
N LYS A 561 -18.11 -15.81 24.31
CA LYS A 561 -18.43 -14.56 24.99
C LYS A 561 -18.08 -13.33 24.13
N VAL A 562 -16.89 -13.33 23.53
CA VAL A 562 -16.45 -12.25 22.60
C VAL A 562 -17.37 -12.21 21.39
N LEU A 563 -17.65 -13.36 20.79
CA LEU A 563 -18.55 -13.46 19.64
C LEU A 563 -19.96 -12.92 19.94
N ASN A 564 -20.51 -13.22 21.12
CA ASN A 564 -21.83 -12.73 21.54
C ASN A 564 -21.83 -11.21 21.76
N ILE A 565 -20.75 -10.65 22.31
CA ILE A 565 -20.61 -9.18 22.43
C ILE A 565 -20.63 -8.54 21.05
N LEU A 566 -19.85 -9.04 20.10
CA LEU A 566 -19.78 -8.52 18.74
C LEU A 566 -21.12 -8.64 17.99
N LYS A 567 -21.84 -9.76 18.14
CA LYS A 567 -23.18 -9.95 17.57
C LYS A 567 -24.20 -8.97 18.15
N ASN A 568 -24.18 -8.72 19.46
CA ASN A 568 -25.07 -7.75 20.11
C ASN A 568 -24.76 -6.31 19.65
N THR A 569 -23.49 -5.95 19.57
CA THR A 569 -23.07 -4.65 19.03
C THR A 569 -23.55 -4.48 17.59
N ARG A 570 -23.37 -5.52 16.74
CA ARG A 570 -23.85 -5.53 15.36
C ARG A 570 -25.36 -5.32 15.27
N HIS A 571 -26.13 -5.98 16.14
CA HIS A 571 -27.60 -5.81 16.18
C HIS A 571 -27.98 -4.35 16.48
N THR A 572 -27.38 -3.75 17.51
CA THR A 572 -27.60 -2.35 17.86
C THR A 572 -27.24 -1.41 16.70
N ASN A 573 -26.09 -1.64 16.04
CA ASN A 573 -25.66 -0.82 14.92
C ASN A 573 -26.60 -0.94 13.72
N LYS A 574 -27.07 -2.14 13.38
CA LYS A 574 -28.06 -2.35 12.31
C LYS A 574 -29.35 -1.55 12.53
N GLU A 575 -29.86 -1.53 13.75
CA GLU A 575 -31.07 -0.77 14.08
C GLU A 575 -30.82 0.75 14.02
N ALA A 576 -29.62 1.20 14.37
CA ALA A 576 -29.23 2.61 14.23
C ALA A 576 -29.11 2.99 12.74
N ILE A 577 -28.49 2.15 11.91
CA ILE A 577 -28.38 2.34 10.47
C ILE A 577 -29.77 2.43 9.82
N ARG A 578 -30.67 1.48 10.13
CA ARG A 578 -32.04 1.49 9.60
C ARG A 578 -32.72 2.82 9.90
N ARG A 579 -32.75 3.22 11.16
CA ARG A 579 -33.38 4.49 11.59
C ARG A 579 -32.78 5.72 10.88
N ALA A 580 -31.48 5.73 10.68
CA ALA A 580 -30.81 6.84 9.99
C ALA A 580 -31.21 6.91 8.51
N VAL A 581 -31.30 5.81 7.83
CA VAL A 581 -31.75 5.74 6.42
C VAL A 581 -33.24 6.06 6.30
N GLU A 582 -34.10 5.49 7.18
CA GLU A 582 -35.55 5.74 7.23
C GLU A 582 -35.90 7.22 7.47
N ALA A 583 -35.07 7.94 8.22
CA ALA A 583 -35.27 9.37 8.46
C ALA A 583 -35.13 10.24 7.19
N VAL A 584 -34.43 9.74 6.16
CA VAL A 584 -34.15 10.46 4.92
C VAL A 584 -34.98 9.95 3.74
N GLN A 585 -35.25 8.64 3.72
CA GLN A 585 -36.01 8.01 2.61
C GLN A 585 -36.78 6.78 3.12
N PRO A 586 -37.98 6.47 2.57
CA PRO A 586 -38.70 5.26 2.91
C PRO A 586 -37.84 4.02 2.63
N LEU A 587 -37.76 3.09 3.60
CA LEU A 587 -37.10 1.83 3.38
C LEU A 587 -37.98 0.88 2.60
N GLU A 588 -37.45 0.33 1.52
CA GLU A 588 -37.98 -0.85 0.85
C GLU A 588 -37.42 -2.10 1.54
N ALA A 589 -37.81 -2.34 2.80
CA ALA A 589 -37.24 -3.41 3.59
C ALA A 589 -38.12 -4.63 3.62
N ASP A 590 -37.54 -5.77 3.27
CA ASP A 590 -37.93 -7.04 3.86
C ASP A 590 -37.18 -7.18 5.20
N SER A 591 -37.89 -7.49 6.27
CA SER A 591 -37.35 -7.62 7.64
C SER A 591 -36.34 -8.76 7.81
N ALA A 592 -36.18 -9.63 6.82
CA ALA A 592 -35.41 -10.87 6.90
C ALA A 592 -34.02 -10.81 6.25
N GLY A 593 -33.67 -9.75 5.53
CA GLY A 593 -32.35 -9.66 4.86
C GLY A 593 -32.10 -8.34 4.13
N VAL A 594 -30.90 -8.20 3.61
CA VAL A 594 -30.55 -7.07 2.73
C VAL A 594 -31.04 -7.40 1.32
N THR A 595 -32.11 -6.74 0.90
CA THR A 595 -32.45 -6.70 -0.52
C THR A 595 -31.39 -5.85 -1.25
N GLN A 596 -31.22 -6.06 -2.53
CA GLN A 596 -30.37 -5.19 -3.35
C GLN A 596 -30.83 -3.73 -3.26
N THR A 597 -32.13 -3.50 -3.19
CA THR A 597 -32.71 -2.15 -3.02
C THR A 597 -32.22 -1.47 -1.74
N PHE A 598 -32.29 -2.17 -0.60
CA PHE A 598 -31.81 -1.60 0.67
C PHE A 598 -30.30 -1.35 0.65
N ASN A 599 -29.51 -2.27 0.11
CA ASN A 599 -28.07 -2.09 -0.08
C ASN A 599 -27.79 -0.81 -0.87
N HIS A 600 -28.48 -0.61 -1.99
CA HIS A 600 -28.33 0.59 -2.81
C HIS A 600 -28.83 1.86 -2.11
N GLN A 601 -29.90 1.77 -1.31
CA GLN A 601 -30.35 2.90 -0.48
C GLN A 601 -29.28 3.27 0.56
N LEU A 602 -28.66 2.30 1.21
CA LEU A 602 -27.59 2.54 2.18
C LEU A 602 -26.37 3.20 1.53
N GLN A 603 -25.94 2.72 0.35
CA GLN A 603 -24.81 3.33 -0.36
C GLN A 603 -25.10 4.77 -0.78
N SER A 604 -26.29 5.04 -1.33
CA SER A 604 -26.74 6.39 -1.68
C SER A 604 -26.85 7.29 -0.45
N TYR A 605 -27.29 6.76 0.70
CA TYR A 605 -27.32 7.50 1.97
C TYR A 605 -25.91 7.90 2.39
N VAL A 606 -24.97 6.95 2.46
CA VAL A 606 -23.58 7.24 2.88
C VAL A 606 -22.85 8.15 1.90
N ALA A 607 -23.20 8.13 0.62
CA ALA A 607 -22.63 9.04 -0.38
C ALA A 607 -22.88 10.52 -0.05
N ASP A 608 -23.86 10.85 0.79
CA ASP A 608 -24.17 12.24 1.22
C ASP A 608 -23.24 12.76 2.33
N THR A 609 -22.21 12.01 2.72
CA THR A 609 -21.22 12.46 3.72
C THR A 609 -20.57 13.78 3.33
N ASN A 610 -20.11 14.53 4.35
CA ASN A 610 -19.34 15.75 4.11
C ASN A 610 -17.91 15.49 3.59
N SER A 611 -17.41 14.27 3.66
CA SER A 611 -16.05 13.93 3.23
C SER A 611 -15.83 14.22 1.74
N VAL A 612 -14.65 14.72 1.39
CA VAL A 612 -14.32 15.10 0.00
C VAL A 612 -14.37 13.89 -0.95
N LEU A 613 -13.93 12.71 -0.50
CA LEU A 613 -14.00 11.48 -1.28
C LEU A 613 -15.03 10.52 -0.69
N PHE A 614 -15.80 9.91 -1.56
CA PHE A 614 -16.64 8.76 -1.24
C PHE A 614 -16.28 7.58 -2.13
N GLY A 615 -15.98 6.44 -1.53
CA GLY A 615 -15.65 5.19 -2.24
C GLY A 615 -16.70 4.13 -2.04
N SER A 616 -17.16 3.52 -3.12
CA SER A 616 -18.16 2.46 -3.14
C SER A 616 -17.59 1.20 -3.79
N GLN A 617 -17.94 0.01 -3.27
CA GLN A 617 -17.37 -1.26 -3.71
C GLN A 617 -18.28 -1.96 -4.73
N PRO A 618 -17.76 -2.41 -5.89
CA PRO A 618 -18.53 -3.17 -6.87
C PRO A 618 -19.17 -4.46 -6.31
N GLU A 619 -18.56 -5.09 -5.31
CA GLU A 619 -19.14 -6.22 -4.58
C GLU A 619 -20.49 -5.87 -3.97
N ASP A 620 -20.61 -4.66 -3.44
CA ASP A 620 -21.86 -4.17 -2.85
C ASP A 620 -22.87 -3.73 -3.91
N TRP A 621 -22.43 -3.23 -5.06
CA TRP A 621 -23.33 -2.98 -6.21
C TRP A 621 -24.01 -4.27 -6.68
N LEU A 622 -23.26 -5.36 -6.65
CA LEU A 622 -23.69 -6.71 -7.03
C LEU A 622 -24.37 -7.49 -5.89
N ASN A 623 -24.49 -6.89 -4.72
CA ASN A 623 -25.05 -7.51 -3.51
C ASN A 623 -24.38 -8.86 -3.17
N MET A 624 -23.06 -8.95 -3.32
CA MET A 624 -22.28 -10.15 -3.04
C MET A 624 -22.20 -10.42 -1.52
N LEU A 625 -22.18 -11.68 -1.13
CA LEU A 625 -22.19 -12.11 0.27
C LEU A 625 -20.78 -12.29 0.83
N GLU A 626 -19.91 -12.94 0.08
CA GLU A 626 -18.58 -13.37 0.54
C GLU A 626 -17.60 -12.20 0.62
N PRO A 627 -16.83 -12.04 1.71
CA PRO A 627 -15.76 -11.07 1.78
C PRO A 627 -14.57 -11.50 0.90
N VAL A 628 -13.72 -10.58 0.52
CA VAL A 628 -12.49 -10.87 -0.24
C VAL A 628 -11.39 -11.41 0.65
N ASN A 629 -11.40 -11.02 1.93
CA ASN A 629 -10.43 -11.43 2.94
C ASN A 629 -11.09 -11.60 4.31
N ILE A 630 -10.58 -12.54 5.09
CA ILE A 630 -10.92 -12.73 6.51
C ILE A 630 -9.65 -12.55 7.31
N PRO A 631 -9.48 -11.42 8.02
CA PRO A 631 -8.32 -11.20 8.87
C PRO A 631 -8.11 -12.33 9.88
N GLY A 632 -6.85 -12.75 10.05
CA GLY A 632 -6.50 -13.86 10.93
C GLY A 632 -6.58 -15.25 10.29
N THR A 633 -6.94 -15.35 9.03
CA THR A 633 -6.82 -16.57 8.21
C THR A 633 -5.75 -16.46 7.16
N SER A 634 -5.21 -17.56 6.69
CA SER A 634 -4.22 -17.61 5.60
C SER A 634 -4.72 -18.48 4.43
N THR A 635 -4.65 -19.82 4.59
CA THR A 635 -5.08 -20.80 3.58
C THR A 635 -6.43 -21.40 3.88
N GLU A 636 -6.97 -21.20 5.09
CA GLU A 636 -8.24 -21.76 5.57
C GLU A 636 -9.43 -21.19 4.79
N TYR A 637 -9.37 -19.90 4.44
CA TYR A 637 -10.31 -19.21 3.57
C TYR A 637 -9.59 -18.84 2.28
N PRO A 638 -10.29 -18.86 1.10
CA PRO A 638 -9.67 -18.49 -0.18
C PRO A 638 -9.48 -16.96 -0.32
N ASN A 639 -8.70 -16.39 0.61
CA ASN A 639 -8.38 -14.96 0.63
C ASN A 639 -7.77 -14.51 -0.70
N TRP A 640 -8.12 -13.32 -1.15
CA TRP A 640 -7.54 -12.64 -2.32
C TRP A 640 -7.73 -13.40 -3.64
N ARG A 641 -8.82 -14.15 -3.79
CA ARG A 641 -9.07 -14.98 -4.96
C ARG A 641 -10.43 -14.76 -5.60
N ARG A 642 -11.45 -14.39 -4.80
CA ARG A 642 -12.83 -14.26 -5.28
C ARG A 642 -12.92 -13.17 -6.35
N LYS A 643 -13.50 -13.50 -7.50
CA LYS A 643 -13.80 -12.55 -8.58
C LYS A 643 -15.20 -11.94 -8.41
N LEU A 644 -15.45 -10.81 -9.07
CA LEU A 644 -16.80 -10.27 -9.17
C LEU A 644 -17.71 -11.26 -9.89
N SER A 645 -19.01 -11.24 -9.57
CA SER A 645 -19.98 -12.17 -10.15
C SER A 645 -20.37 -11.83 -11.58
N LYS A 646 -19.99 -10.63 -12.07
CA LYS A 646 -20.31 -10.09 -13.39
C LYS A 646 -19.08 -9.47 -14.04
N THR A 647 -19.08 -9.41 -15.38
CA THR A 647 -18.07 -8.67 -16.14
C THR A 647 -18.27 -7.16 -15.97
N THR A 648 -17.24 -6.37 -16.25
CA THR A 648 -17.32 -4.90 -16.26
C THR A 648 -18.46 -4.42 -17.17
N GLN A 649 -18.59 -4.99 -18.35
CA GLN A 649 -19.67 -4.62 -19.29
C GLN A 649 -21.06 -4.93 -18.71
N GLU A 650 -21.26 -6.13 -18.11
CA GLU A 650 -22.53 -6.48 -17.50
C GLU A 650 -22.89 -5.59 -16.30
N ILE A 651 -21.89 -5.18 -15.49
CA ILE A 651 -22.09 -4.26 -14.35
C ILE A 651 -22.65 -2.94 -14.84
N PHE A 652 -22.00 -2.31 -15.81
CA PHE A 652 -22.41 -0.99 -16.32
C PHE A 652 -23.59 -1.02 -17.30
N ALA A 653 -23.99 -2.20 -17.77
CA ALA A 653 -25.25 -2.42 -18.49
C ALA A 653 -26.46 -2.68 -17.56
N ASN A 654 -26.24 -2.98 -16.29
CA ASN A 654 -27.29 -3.27 -15.33
C ASN A 654 -28.00 -1.97 -14.88
N GLN A 655 -29.25 -1.81 -15.24
CA GLN A 655 -30.03 -0.60 -14.97
C GLN A 655 -30.15 -0.26 -13.48
N THR A 656 -30.24 -1.27 -12.61
CA THR A 656 -30.33 -1.06 -11.16
C THR A 656 -29.01 -0.49 -10.60
N ILE A 657 -27.86 -0.97 -11.10
CA ILE A 657 -26.54 -0.43 -10.73
C ILE A 657 -26.38 0.98 -11.31
N VAL A 658 -26.73 1.20 -12.57
CA VAL A 658 -26.66 2.53 -13.20
C VAL A 658 -27.46 3.55 -12.40
N GLN A 659 -28.68 3.22 -11.98
CA GLN A 659 -29.51 4.08 -11.11
C GLN A 659 -28.88 4.36 -9.75
N LEU A 660 -28.16 3.39 -9.17
CA LEU A 660 -27.38 3.62 -7.94
C LEU A 660 -26.27 4.65 -8.19
N LEU A 661 -25.47 4.47 -9.26
CA LEU A 661 -24.36 5.37 -9.58
C LEU A 661 -24.85 6.80 -9.86
N GLU A 662 -25.97 6.95 -10.57
CA GLU A 662 -26.62 8.25 -10.82
C GLU A 662 -27.09 8.91 -9.51
N LYS A 663 -27.61 8.13 -8.56
CA LYS A 663 -27.99 8.65 -7.23
C LYS A 663 -26.76 9.07 -6.41
N ILE A 664 -25.67 8.29 -6.45
CA ILE A 664 -24.40 8.66 -5.81
C ILE A 664 -23.88 9.98 -6.40
N GLU A 665 -23.81 10.07 -7.71
CA GLU A 665 -23.38 11.27 -8.42
C GLU A 665 -24.22 12.50 -8.02
N ALA A 666 -25.56 12.37 -8.10
CA ALA A 666 -26.46 13.46 -7.74
C ALA A 666 -26.27 13.95 -6.28
N LYS A 667 -26.05 13.03 -5.33
CA LYS A 667 -25.74 13.36 -3.93
C LYS A 667 -24.39 14.07 -3.81
N ARG A 668 -23.37 13.60 -4.51
CA ARG A 668 -22.01 14.18 -4.47
C ARG A 668 -21.94 15.57 -5.08
N ARG A 669 -22.74 15.85 -6.14
CA ARG A 669 -22.81 17.18 -6.76
C ARG A 669 -23.84 18.11 -6.12
N GLY A 670 -24.61 17.63 -5.12
CA GLY A 670 -25.65 18.43 -4.46
C GLY A 670 -26.87 18.76 -5.36
N ILE A 671 -27.14 17.90 -6.34
CA ILE A 671 -28.25 18.07 -7.30
C ILE A 671 -29.56 17.54 -6.69
N LEU A 672 -29.48 16.61 -5.73
CA LEU A 672 -30.63 16.12 -4.96
C LEU A 672 -30.54 16.61 -3.52
N ASN A 673 -31.49 17.43 -3.11
CA ASN A 673 -31.70 17.84 -1.72
C ASN A 673 -32.47 16.76 -0.95
#